data_dfb78ac18cf5fad8401099efa6077c92
#
_entry.id   dfb78ac18cf5fad8401099efa6077c92
#
_cell.length_a   1.000
_cell.length_b   1.000
_cell.length_c   1.000
_cell.angle_alpha   90.00
_cell.angle_beta   90.00
_cell.angle_gamma   90.00
#
_symmetry.space_group_name_H-M   'P 1'
#
loop_
_entity.id
_entity.type
_entity.pdbx_description
1 polymer ?
#
loop_
_entity_poly.entity_id
_entity_poly.type
_entity_poly.pdbx_seq_one_letter_code
_entity_poly.pdbx_strand_id
1 'polypeptide(L)'
;MQDFVAGDGAPSFEANGGVPTPRPVGGEDCAIDQGSREEDESIDDVSDAISSEGDLGSDEIAPIAEQATGDAAAPVQRSVSGWGRVYGQHHFDTMSKVSQTGWSASENVVLATDANFWDALAANSLAGALKAPVLLTSKGSLSRQTLDEIRRLGAKTAYVCGGPIAISSHVDDQIRSAGCSVRRVYGQDQQGTSLKIAELVHSMRPVSGVIVATSRTFQDALSSAPYSYANGVPVLICNSGSNVLSGDILSFVRSVKPSFAMIAGGPIAVSSSVEGQLSSSGVSTVERVYGQTEYETSNEIAKWCLSHGMTGSAVGVATGLTFYDALTGAGLCGTNNSVLVIASNDNRVCLTDFISAHRQEITGGYVFGGSIAISDSVYRTLEHCWANGYSGDYSTDDEIPYRAIYNYEFYRSKYPDVAAAFGNNRAATLNHFLNTGRRERRQGCAGFDVRSYYNQYEDLRRSYGVNWPSYYEHYRSHGEREGRAGTGCTSLNGWQFHNVPWQGQPNGYYCGPTSGTMILASAGASWSASGSPLNVWNLAKHMRTDNYGFTSFHDRMFQAGMNSWLGRNAYATIHAPSYDQARDAVLRSYDRGLAAAVDAQERRGGPHFNGHNNGTFSHIMVVDGYNNTNDRVVIADPGARVLWAGAQEKFEYPSLNAFITTYCQNEIMGDGRQHIGMFAPL
;
A
#
# COMPACT_ATOMS: atom_id res chain seq x y z
N MET A 1 -80.42 -11.15 -0.79
CA MET A 1 -80.60 -12.32 0.08
C MET A 1 -79.21 -12.75 0.52
N GLN A 2 -78.98 -12.62 1.82
CA GLN A 2 -77.94 -13.12 2.71
C GLN A 2 -76.52 -12.64 2.41
N ASP A 3 -76.04 -11.62 3.06
CA ASP A 3 -75.39 -11.53 4.38
C ASP A 3 -74.30 -12.56 4.66
N PHE A 4 -73.05 -12.15 4.63
CA PHE A 4 -72.06 -12.63 5.57
C PHE A 4 -71.14 -11.47 6.01
N VAL A 5 -71.05 -11.37 7.33
CA VAL A 5 -70.55 -10.35 8.21
C VAL A 5 -69.05 -10.30 8.20
N ALA A 6 -68.51 -9.10 8.39
CA ALA A 6 -67.12 -8.78 8.70
C ALA A 6 -66.61 -9.53 9.91
N GLY A 7 -65.36 -9.92 9.87
CA GLY A 7 -64.54 -10.37 11.01
C GLY A 7 -63.22 -9.62 11.02
N ASP A 8 -63.15 -8.64 11.90
CA ASP A 8 -61.94 -7.93 12.29
C ASP A 8 -60.92 -8.87 12.92
N GLY A 9 -59.65 -8.68 12.62
CA GLY A 9 -58.59 -9.35 13.32
C GLY A 9 -57.21 -9.15 12.68
N ALA A 10 -56.77 -7.92 12.60
CA ALA A 10 -55.34 -7.65 12.41
C ALA A 10 -54.62 -7.79 13.76
N PRO A 11 -53.55 -8.59 13.88
CA PRO A 11 -52.74 -8.56 15.08
C PRO A 11 -51.88 -7.31 15.08
N SER A 12 -52.05 -6.47 16.10
CA SER A 12 -51.16 -5.41 16.49
C SER A 12 -49.83 -6.00 16.95
N PHE A 13 -48.76 -5.74 16.22
CA PHE A 13 -47.40 -5.99 16.69
C PHE A 13 -46.98 -4.80 17.58
N GLU A 14 -46.94 -5.03 18.87
CA GLU A 14 -46.24 -4.17 19.82
C GLU A 14 -44.73 -4.24 19.53
N ALA A 15 -44.14 -3.10 19.23
CA ALA A 15 -42.70 -2.89 19.17
C ALA A 15 -42.14 -2.85 20.60
N ASN A 16 -41.79 -3.98 21.14
CA ASN A 16 -40.94 -4.10 22.32
C ASN A 16 -39.95 -5.26 22.12
N GLY A 17 -38.74 -4.94 21.84
CA GLY A 17 -37.67 -5.91 21.74
C GLY A 17 -36.36 -5.24 21.38
N GLY A 18 -35.65 -4.73 22.39
CA GLY A 18 -34.27 -4.32 22.23
C GLY A 18 -33.46 -5.45 21.63
N VAL A 19 -32.71 -5.13 20.57
CA VAL A 19 -31.77 -6.03 19.95
C VAL A 19 -30.74 -6.46 20.98
N PRO A 20 -30.51 -7.77 21.24
CA PRO A 20 -29.39 -8.18 22.05
C PRO A 20 -28.10 -7.89 21.31
N THR A 21 -27.29 -6.99 21.86
CA THR A 21 -25.87 -6.90 21.51
C THR A 21 -25.24 -8.28 21.71
N PRO A 22 -24.34 -8.75 20.86
CA PRO A 22 -23.59 -9.96 21.14
C PRO A 22 -22.83 -9.74 22.44
N ARG A 23 -23.20 -10.47 23.48
CA ARG A 23 -22.44 -10.53 24.73
C ARG A 23 -21.07 -11.13 24.42
N PRO A 24 -19.97 -10.54 24.92
CA PRO A 24 -18.72 -11.25 24.96
C PRO A 24 -18.90 -12.45 25.86
N VAL A 25 -18.56 -13.62 25.36
CA VAL A 25 -18.49 -14.87 26.14
C VAL A 25 -17.41 -14.65 27.18
N GLY A 26 -17.79 -14.72 28.47
CA GLY A 26 -16.91 -14.54 29.61
C GLY A 26 -15.78 -15.57 29.57
N GLY A 27 -14.57 -15.06 29.60
CA GLY A 27 -13.38 -15.81 30.01
C GLY A 27 -13.18 -15.55 31.50
N GLU A 28 -12.92 -16.61 32.21
CA GLU A 28 -12.69 -16.66 33.65
C GLU A 28 -11.54 -15.75 34.07
N ASP A 29 -11.74 -15.10 35.21
CA ASP A 29 -10.79 -14.25 35.92
C ASP A 29 -9.50 -15.00 36.28
N CYS A 30 -8.36 -14.46 35.82
CA CYS A 30 -7.09 -14.66 36.50
C CYS A 30 -6.65 -13.31 37.07
N ALA A 31 -6.78 -13.21 38.37
CA ALA A 31 -6.25 -12.11 39.18
C ALA A 31 -4.73 -12.04 39.07
N ILE A 32 -4.20 -10.88 38.69
CA ILE A 32 -2.81 -10.49 38.97
C ILE A 32 -2.80 -9.16 39.70
N ASP A 33 -2.17 -9.25 40.81
CA ASP A 33 -1.80 -8.35 41.89
C ASP A 33 -1.60 -6.87 41.49
N GLN A 34 -2.23 -5.98 42.28
CA GLN A 34 -2.09 -4.53 42.24
C GLN A 34 -0.84 -4.11 43.01
N GLY A 35 0.15 -3.59 42.32
CA GLY A 35 1.21 -2.75 42.87
C GLY A 35 0.93 -1.29 42.56
N SER A 36 0.55 -0.57 43.58
CA SER A 36 0.28 0.88 43.63
C SER A 36 1.44 1.75 43.18
N ARG A 37 1.16 2.80 42.40
CA ARG A 37 1.65 4.17 42.67
C ARG A 37 0.84 5.17 41.83
N GLU A 38 0.22 6.06 42.61
CA GLU A 38 -0.36 7.33 42.19
C GLU A 38 0.75 8.27 41.70
N GLU A 39 0.46 9.07 40.67
CA GLU A 39 0.64 10.53 40.73
C GLU A 39 -0.11 11.17 39.54
N ASP A 40 -1.01 12.03 39.96
CA ASP A 40 -1.87 12.94 39.22
C ASP A 40 -1.03 14.11 38.72
N GLU A 41 -1.08 14.49 37.46
CA GLU A 41 -0.84 15.86 37.03
C GLU A 41 -1.68 16.24 35.81
N SER A 42 -2.54 17.18 36.10
CA SER A 42 -3.43 17.92 35.22
C SER A 42 -2.67 18.70 34.14
N ILE A 43 -3.13 18.65 32.90
CA ILE A 43 -2.70 19.55 31.82
C ILE A 43 -3.79 20.62 31.67
N ASP A 44 -3.54 21.79 32.25
CA ASP A 44 -4.22 23.04 31.90
C ASP A 44 -3.25 23.97 31.14
N ASP A 45 -3.80 24.51 30.03
CA ASP A 45 -3.50 25.75 29.34
C ASP A 45 -2.04 26.27 29.26
N VAL A 46 -1.49 26.29 28.04
CA VAL A 46 -0.59 27.36 27.58
C VAL A 46 -0.94 27.79 26.14
N SER A 47 -1.86 28.73 26.07
CA SER A 47 -1.87 29.70 24.97
C SER A 47 -1.21 30.99 25.47
N ASP A 48 -0.41 31.60 24.59
CA ASP A 48 0.28 32.89 24.69
C ASP A 48 1.74 32.87 25.06
N ALA A 49 2.59 32.88 24.01
CA ALA A 49 3.77 33.74 23.90
C ALA A 49 4.44 33.58 22.52
N ILE A 50 3.95 34.28 21.49
CA ILE A 50 4.76 34.59 20.30
C ILE A 50 5.07 36.09 20.35
N SER A 51 6.24 36.42 20.82
CA SER A 51 6.96 37.65 20.42
C SER A 51 8.34 37.68 21.03
N SER A 52 9.36 37.23 20.31
CA SER A 52 10.67 37.89 20.30
C SER A 52 11.46 37.31 19.11
N GLU A 53 11.68 38.17 18.13
CA GLU A 53 12.64 37.98 17.07
C GLU A 53 14.02 37.70 17.69
N GLY A 54 14.51 36.46 17.52
CA GLY A 54 15.88 36.06 17.74
C GLY A 54 16.48 35.74 16.38
N ASP A 55 17.31 36.64 15.91
CA ASP A 55 18.20 36.52 14.77
C ASP A 55 18.92 35.16 14.80
N LEU A 56 18.47 34.20 14.01
CA LEU A 56 19.17 32.95 13.75
C LEU A 56 20.19 33.25 12.66
N GLY A 57 21.41 33.52 13.08
CA GLY A 57 22.57 33.72 12.25
C GLY A 57 22.62 32.68 11.12
N SER A 58 22.71 33.22 9.92
CA SER A 58 23.11 32.49 8.72
C SER A 58 24.53 31.95 8.95
N ASP A 59 24.66 30.71 9.35
CA ASP A 59 25.94 30.00 9.25
C ASP A 59 26.24 29.88 7.75
N GLU A 60 27.04 30.82 7.29
CA GLU A 60 27.67 30.75 5.96
C GLU A 60 28.42 29.43 5.85
N ILE A 61 28.05 28.63 4.86
CA ILE A 61 28.81 27.44 4.46
C ILE A 61 30.15 27.97 3.94
N ALA A 62 31.19 27.89 4.79
CA ALA A 62 32.55 28.22 4.37
C ALA A 62 32.91 27.31 3.15
N PRO A 63 33.52 27.86 2.09
CA PRO A 63 33.94 27.11 0.96
C PRO A 63 34.98 26.06 1.36
N ILE A 64 34.67 24.77 1.07
CA ILE A 64 35.62 23.67 1.26
C ILE A 64 36.61 23.73 0.10
N ALA A 65 37.64 24.55 0.23
CA ALA A 65 38.85 24.42 -0.53
C ALA A 65 39.92 23.78 0.37
N GLU A 66 40.50 22.68 -0.13
CA GLU A 66 41.65 21.98 0.42
C GLU A 66 41.47 21.21 1.76
N GLN A 67 41.12 19.92 1.64
CA GLN A 67 41.86 18.78 2.18
C GLN A 67 41.10 17.46 1.92
N ALA A 68 41.12 16.97 0.69
CA ALA A 68 40.78 15.59 0.39
C ALA A 68 41.95 14.95 -0.37
N THR A 69 43.13 14.90 0.26
CA THR A 69 44.25 14.11 -0.18
C THR A 69 44.67 13.16 0.93
N GLY A 70 43.76 12.33 1.38
CA GLY A 70 44.06 11.08 2.05
C GLY A 70 43.50 9.99 1.18
N ASP A 71 44.28 8.94 0.88
CA ASP A 71 43.82 7.72 0.21
C ASP A 71 42.72 7.08 1.09
N ALA A 72 41.47 7.52 0.93
CA ALA A 72 40.33 6.80 1.45
C ALA A 72 40.33 5.43 0.78
N ALA A 73 40.39 4.35 1.56
CA ALA A 73 40.35 3.00 1.03
C ALA A 73 39.14 2.87 0.11
N ALA A 74 39.39 2.68 -1.20
CA ALA A 74 38.33 2.56 -2.18
C ALA A 74 37.40 1.40 -1.79
N PRO A 75 36.09 1.51 -2.00
CA PRO A 75 35.18 0.38 -1.82
C PRO A 75 35.70 -0.86 -2.55
N VAL A 76 35.55 -2.03 -1.93
CA VAL A 76 36.07 -3.27 -2.49
C VAL A 76 35.16 -3.69 -3.65
N GLN A 77 35.57 -3.45 -4.87
CA GLN A 77 34.95 -4.06 -6.06
C GLN A 77 35.21 -5.57 -6.02
N ARG A 78 34.14 -6.35 -5.91
CA ARG A 78 34.21 -7.82 -5.95
C ARG A 78 33.52 -8.33 -7.20
N SER A 79 34.17 -9.20 -7.94
CA SER A 79 33.46 -10.01 -8.94
C SER A 79 32.55 -10.98 -8.20
N VAL A 80 31.25 -10.84 -8.42
CA VAL A 80 30.23 -11.73 -7.83
C VAL A 80 29.96 -12.84 -8.86
N SER A 81 30.22 -14.08 -8.47
CA SER A 81 29.86 -15.26 -9.24
C SER A 81 28.75 -16.01 -8.53
N GLY A 82 27.57 -16.10 -9.19
CA GLY A 82 26.36 -16.66 -8.58
C GLY A 82 25.65 -15.71 -7.63
N TRP A 83 24.64 -16.22 -6.95
CA TRP A 83 23.78 -15.44 -6.07
C TRP A 83 24.09 -15.69 -4.60
N GLY A 84 24.11 -14.64 -3.81
CA GLY A 84 24.32 -14.71 -2.36
C GLY A 84 23.32 -13.87 -1.58
N ARG A 85 22.84 -14.39 -0.44
CA ARG A 85 22.05 -13.58 0.49
C ARG A 85 22.92 -12.74 1.40
N VAL A 86 22.53 -11.47 1.55
CA VAL A 86 23.11 -10.55 2.53
C VAL A 86 22.00 -10.16 3.48
N TYR A 87 22.01 -10.71 4.70
CA TYR A 87 20.93 -10.50 5.67
C TYR A 87 21.39 -10.71 7.12
N GLY A 88 20.62 -10.17 8.05
CA GLY A 88 20.69 -10.42 9.47
C GLY A 88 19.32 -10.72 10.06
N GLN A 89 19.21 -10.77 11.39
CA GLN A 89 17.92 -11.02 12.06
C GLN A 89 16.97 -9.84 11.93
N HIS A 90 17.51 -8.62 11.92
CA HIS A 90 16.78 -7.36 11.78
C HIS A 90 17.45 -6.49 10.69
N HIS A 91 16.75 -5.45 10.25
CA HIS A 91 17.26 -4.52 9.23
C HIS A 91 18.60 -3.86 9.59
N PHE A 92 18.87 -3.59 10.88
CA PHE A 92 20.18 -3.09 11.31
C PHE A 92 21.29 -4.13 11.14
N ASP A 93 20.99 -5.42 11.35
CA ASP A 93 21.96 -6.48 11.11
C ASP A 93 22.22 -6.68 9.62
N THR A 94 21.15 -6.57 8.80
CA THR A 94 21.28 -6.60 7.33
C THR A 94 22.14 -5.43 6.85
N MET A 95 21.88 -4.21 7.32
CA MET A 95 22.67 -3.02 7.03
C MET A 95 24.17 -3.23 7.38
N SER A 96 24.47 -3.80 8.56
CA SER A 96 25.85 -4.10 8.96
C SER A 96 26.50 -5.10 8.00
N LYS A 97 25.79 -6.16 7.59
CA LYS A 97 26.30 -7.15 6.63
C LYS A 97 26.55 -6.54 5.25
N VAL A 98 25.68 -5.65 4.78
CA VAL A 98 25.87 -4.91 3.51
C VAL A 98 27.13 -4.04 3.63
N SER A 99 27.28 -3.28 4.72
CA SER A 99 28.48 -2.46 4.97
C SER A 99 29.76 -3.29 5.01
N GLN A 100 29.76 -4.42 5.74
CA GLN A 100 30.90 -5.36 5.81
C GLN A 100 31.25 -6.00 4.44
N THR A 101 30.24 -6.17 3.58
CA THR A 101 30.44 -6.72 2.24
C THR A 101 31.15 -5.72 1.31
N GLY A 102 30.77 -4.43 1.39
CA GLY A 102 31.23 -3.40 0.47
C GLY A 102 32.44 -2.60 0.93
N TRP A 103 32.62 -2.43 2.26
CA TRP A 103 33.62 -1.50 2.81
C TRP A 103 34.44 -2.13 3.93
N SER A 104 35.74 -2.23 3.74
CA SER A 104 36.68 -2.64 4.79
C SER A 104 36.97 -1.48 5.77
N ALA A 105 37.01 -0.24 5.27
CA ALA A 105 37.14 1.01 6.01
C ALA A 105 36.43 2.13 5.25
N SER A 106 36.06 3.20 5.96
CA SER A 106 35.51 4.41 5.33
C SER A 106 35.67 5.61 6.28
N GLU A 107 36.28 6.68 5.82
CA GLU A 107 36.41 7.91 6.62
C GLU A 107 35.05 8.62 6.84
N ASN A 108 34.09 8.35 5.95
CA ASN A 108 32.76 8.93 5.99
C ASN A 108 31.70 7.84 6.10
N VAL A 109 30.58 8.13 6.74
CA VAL A 109 29.36 7.34 6.71
C VAL A 109 28.17 8.27 6.49
N VAL A 110 27.15 7.77 5.77
CA VAL A 110 25.90 8.50 5.58
C VAL A 110 24.83 7.82 6.40
N LEU A 111 24.18 8.55 7.31
CA LEU A 111 23.13 8.02 8.18
C LEU A 111 21.76 8.47 7.69
N ALA A 112 20.82 7.52 7.65
CA ALA A 112 19.41 7.73 7.38
C ALA A 112 18.56 7.10 8.49
N THR A 113 17.35 7.61 8.73
CA THR A 113 16.44 7.05 9.73
C THR A 113 15.79 5.76 9.25
N ASP A 114 15.50 4.84 10.18
CA ASP A 114 14.66 3.68 9.96
C ASP A 114 13.16 3.98 10.14
N ALA A 115 12.81 5.15 10.68
CA ALA A 115 11.42 5.50 10.98
C ALA A 115 10.58 5.84 9.74
N ASN A 116 11.23 6.36 8.70
CA ASN A 116 10.59 6.68 7.42
C ASN A 116 11.65 6.78 6.30
N PHE A 117 11.20 6.82 5.06
CA PHE A 117 12.09 6.82 3.90
C PHE A 117 12.36 8.21 3.30
N TRP A 118 11.63 9.24 3.67
CA TRP A 118 11.59 10.52 2.94
C TRP A 118 12.93 11.19 2.79
N ASP A 119 13.66 11.38 3.88
CA ASP A 119 15.00 11.98 3.84
C ASP A 119 16.08 10.99 3.35
N ALA A 120 15.79 9.69 3.43
CA ALA A 120 16.70 8.63 3.01
C ALA A 120 16.80 8.45 1.49
N LEU A 121 15.75 8.83 0.73
CA LEU A 121 15.68 8.57 -0.72
C LEU A 121 16.85 9.18 -1.51
N ALA A 122 17.37 10.33 -1.08
CA ALA A 122 18.51 11.00 -1.71
C ALA A 122 19.87 10.62 -1.10
N ALA A 123 19.89 9.86 0.01
CA ALA A 123 21.13 9.59 0.77
C ALA A 123 22.22 8.88 -0.06
N ASN A 124 21.83 8.01 -0.99
CA ASN A 124 22.77 7.31 -1.86
C ASN A 124 23.53 8.24 -2.82
N SER A 125 22.96 9.40 -3.17
CA SER A 125 23.67 10.43 -3.96
C SER A 125 24.92 10.93 -3.21
N LEU A 126 24.73 11.27 -1.93
CA LEU A 126 25.80 11.75 -1.06
C LEU A 126 26.80 10.63 -0.74
N ALA A 127 26.27 9.43 -0.43
CA ALA A 127 27.09 8.26 -0.13
C ALA A 127 28.04 7.93 -1.30
N GLY A 128 27.55 8.01 -2.53
CA GLY A 128 28.36 7.81 -3.73
C GLY A 128 29.43 8.88 -3.93
N ALA A 129 29.11 10.16 -3.71
CA ALA A 129 30.10 11.24 -3.78
C ALA A 129 31.24 11.08 -2.73
N LEU A 130 30.90 10.52 -1.55
CA LEU A 130 31.81 10.25 -0.46
C LEU A 130 32.44 8.84 -0.52
N LYS A 131 32.04 7.98 -1.44
CA LYS A 131 32.37 6.55 -1.52
C LYS A 131 32.09 5.81 -0.19
N ALA A 132 31.06 6.20 0.52
CA ALA A 132 30.72 5.78 1.86
C ALA A 132 29.54 4.80 1.87
N PRO A 133 29.38 3.93 2.88
CA PRO A 133 28.14 3.18 3.08
C PRO A 133 27.03 4.07 3.60
N VAL A 134 25.78 3.69 3.28
CA VAL A 134 24.58 4.20 3.94
C VAL A 134 24.30 3.31 5.15
N LEU A 135 24.23 3.91 6.34
CA LEU A 135 23.89 3.25 7.59
C LEU A 135 22.52 3.74 8.08
N LEU A 136 21.80 2.87 8.79
CA LEU A 136 20.50 3.19 9.39
C LEU A 136 20.66 3.59 10.84
N THR A 137 19.80 4.47 11.33
CA THR A 137 19.67 4.82 12.75
C THR A 137 18.21 4.94 13.14
N SER A 138 17.88 4.58 14.38
CA SER A 138 16.56 4.90 14.91
C SER A 138 16.42 6.39 15.19
N LYS A 139 15.20 6.90 15.19
CA LYS A 139 14.90 8.32 15.42
C LYS A 139 15.51 8.85 16.72
N GLY A 140 15.38 8.12 17.82
CA GLY A 140 15.72 8.57 19.16
C GLY A 140 17.11 8.16 19.65
N SER A 141 17.72 7.13 19.07
CA SER A 141 18.97 6.56 19.53
C SER A 141 19.74 5.85 18.45
N LEU A 142 21.05 5.91 18.49
CA LEU A 142 21.93 5.15 17.60
C LEU A 142 21.84 3.65 17.93
N SER A 143 21.54 2.81 16.94
CA SER A 143 21.54 1.37 17.16
C SER A 143 22.95 0.87 17.48
N ARG A 144 23.04 -0.22 18.25
CA ARG A 144 24.33 -0.82 18.56
C ARG A 144 25.08 -1.23 17.28
N GLN A 145 24.37 -1.79 16.32
CA GLN A 145 24.93 -2.23 15.04
C GLN A 145 25.54 -1.05 14.28
N THR A 146 24.84 0.08 14.25
CA THR A 146 25.34 1.29 13.58
C THR A 146 26.57 1.87 14.28
N LEU A 147 26.56 1.89 15.61
CA LEU A 147 27.70 2.32 16.39
C LEU A 147 28.93 1.41 16.15
N ASP A 148 28.72 0.10 16.13
CA ASP A 148 29.77 -0.88 15.88
C ASP A 148 30.33 -0.74 14.44
N GLU A 149 29.49 -0.45 13.45
CA GLU A 149 29.93 -0.19 12.07
C GLU A 149 30.70 1.12 11.92
N ILE A 150 30.29 2.21 12.56
CA ILE A 150 31.05 3.48 12.59
C ILE A 150 32.46 3.23 13.12
N ARG A 151 32.57 2.47 14.20
CA ARG A 151 33.89 2.10 14.80
C ARG A 151 34.70 1.16 13.91
N ARG A 152 34.07 0.13 13.37
CA ARG A 152 34.73 -0.85 12.47
C ARG A 152 35.30 -0.18 11.22
N LEU A 153 34.54 0.74 10.64
CA LEU A 153 34.94 1.48 9.44
C LEU A 153 36.05 2.51 9.73
N GLY A 154 36.24 2.90 10.99
CA GLY A 154 37.14 3.99 11.38
C GLY A 154 36.65 5.35 10.93
N ALA A 155 35.31 5.52 10.86
CA ALA A 155 34.66 6.71 10.33
C ALA A 155 35.01 7.96 11.18
N LYS A 156 35.42 9.03 10.51
CA LYS A 156 35.75 10.33 11.11
C LYS A 156 34.60 11.33 11.02
N THR A 157 33.78 11.18 9.95
CA THR A 157 32.64 12.07 9.73
C THR A 157 31.39 11.27 9.40
N ALA A 158 30.32 11.55 10.13
CA ALA A 158 28.98 11.04 9.90
C ALA A 158 28.09 12.13 9.29
N TYR A 159 27.62 11.91 8.09
CA TYR A 159 26.64 12.78 7.42
C TYR A 159 25.24 12.28 7.74
N VAL A 160 24.49 13.07 8.51
CA VAL A 160 23.15 12.71 8.98
C VAL A 160 22.12 13.34 8.06
N CYS A 161 21.47 12.53 7.21
CA CYS A 161 20.42 12.95 6.30
C CYS A 161 19.08 13.00 7.04
N GLY A 162 18.61 14.20 7.31
CA GLY A 162 17.37 14.48 8.04
C GLY A 162 17.55 15.44 9.21
N GLY A 163 16.50 16.22 9.47
CA GLY A 163 16.45 17.19 10.56
C GLY A 163 16.25 16.54 11.94
N PRO A 164 16.27 17.36 13.03
CA PRO A 164 16.12 16.86 14.41
C PRO A 164 14.77 16.15 14.67
N ILE A 165 13.75 16.42 13.84
CA ILE A 165 12.45 15.73 13.92
C ILE A 165 12.56 14.30 13.40
N ALA A 166 13.35 14.05 12.35
CA ALA A 166 13.57 12.73 11.76
C ALA A 166 14.59 11.91 12.56
N ILE A 167 15.70 12.53 12.97
CA ILE A 167 16.78 11.94 13.77
C ILE A 167 17.15 12.92 14.87
N SER A 168 16.92 12.56 16.13
CA SER A 168 17.11 13.47 17.25
C SER A 168 18.57 13.93 17.43
N SER A 169 18.78 15.08 18.07
CA SER A 169 20.14 15.56 18.44
C SER A 169 20.88 14.62 19.38
N HIS A 170 20.16 13.80 20.14
CA HIS A 170 20.78 12.78 20.99
C HIS A 170 21.60 11.76 20.18
N VAL A 171 21.17 11.43 18.97
CA VAL A 171 21.93 10.57 18.05
C VAL A 171 23.26 11.24 17.66
N ASP A 172 23.26 12.57 17.43
CA ASP A 172 24.49 13.30 17.14
C ASP A 172 25.49 13.21 18.29
N ASP A 173 24.99 13.33 19.56
CA ASP A 173 25.84 13.24 20.73
C ASP A 173 26.42 11.83 20.90
N GLN A 174 25.64 10.79 20.57
CA GLN A 174 26.14 9.41 20.57
C GLN A 174 27.23 9.20 19.50
N ILE A 175 27.06 9.76 18.31
CA ILE A 175 28.06 9.70 17.22
C ILE A 175 29.33 10.43 17.64
N ARG A 176 29.23 11.64 18.23
CA ARG A 176 30.37 12.41 18.73
C ARG A 176 31.10 11.68 19.86
N SER A 177 30.33 11.02 20.75
CA SER A 177 30.89 10.20 21.82
C SER A 177 31.62 8.96 21.29
N ALA A 178 31.32 8.52 20.10
CA ALA A 178 32.06 7.46 19.41
C ALA A 178 33.33 7.95 18.70
N GLY A 179 33.68 9.23 18.81
CA GLY A 179 34.86 9.83 18.20
C GLY A 179 34.64 10.26 16.73
N CYS A 180 33.41 10.33 16.25
CA CYS A 180 33.07 10.71 14.90
C CYS A 180 32.42 12.10 14.89
N SER A 181 32.84 12.98 13.98
CA SER A 181 32.21 14.29 13.79
C SER A 181 30.88 14.15 13.11
N VAL A 182 29.94 15.07 13.39
CA VAL A 182 28.57 15.02 12.77
C VAL A 182 28.38 16.21 11.87
N ARG A 183 27.90 15.94 10.65
CA ARG A 183 27.46 16.95 9.71
C ARG A 183 26.02 16.63 9.26
N ARG A 184 25.06 17.48 9.68
CA ARG A 184 23.67 17.31 9.26
C ARG A 184 23.44 17.90 7.89
N VAL A 185 22.60 17.17 7.08
CA VAL A 185 22.17 17.59 5.76
C VAL A 185 20.66 17.45 5.71
N TYR A 186 19.93 18.56 5.77
CA TYR A 186 18.48 18.58 5.75
C TYR A 186 17.92 19.93 5.29
N GLY A 187 16.68 19.91 4.82
CA GLY A 187 15.87 21.08 4.53
C GLY A 187 14.63 21.14 5.43
N GLN A 188 13.70 22.01 5.13
CA GLN A 188 12.44 22.14 5.87
C GLN A 188 11.52 20.94 5.65
N ASP A 189 11.62 20.31 4.49
CA ASP A 189 10.87 19.11 4.09
C ASP A 189 11.77 18.17 3.28
N GLN A 190 11.19 17.06 2.78
CA GLN A 190 11.92 16.08 1.97
C GLN A 190 12.46 16.65 0.65
N GLN A 191 11.77 17.63 0.05
CA GLN A 191 12.30 18.34 -1.14
C GLN A 191 13.54 19.13 -0.78
N GLY A 192 13.44 19.93 0.28
CA GLY A 192 14.55 20.71 0.80
C GLY A 192 15.73 19.85 1.20
N THR A 193 15.49 18.68 1.83
CA THR A 193 16.56 17.73 2.17
C THR A 193 17.22 17.18 0.91
N SER A 194 16.46 16.78 -0.12
CA SER A 194 17.02 16.29 -1.39
C SER A 194 17.83 17.39 -2.11
N LEU A 195 17.37 18.64 -2.05
CA LEU A 195 18.09 19.78 -2.60
C LEU A 195 19.40 20.02 -1.86
N LYS A 196 19.40 20.01 -0.50
CA LYS A 196 20.64 20.20 0.27
C LYS A 196 21.66 19.10 0.02
N ILE A 197 21.21 17.87 -0.18
CA ILE A 197 22.07 16.76 -0.61
C ILE A 197 22.63 17.04 -2.00
N ALA A 198 21.80 17.48 -2.96
CA ALA A 198 22.25 17.77 -4.32
C ALA A 198 23.24 18.92 -4.39
N GLU A 199 23.03 20.00 -3.63
CA GLU A 199 23.96 21.13 -3.47
C GLU A 199 25.31 20.66 -2.91
N LEU A 200 25.27 19.80 -1.87
CA LEU A 200 26.49 19.26 -1.27
C LEU A 200 27.24 18.34 -2.25
N VAL A 201 26.54 17.46 -2.97
CA VAL A 201 27.15 16.63 -4.03
C VAL A 201 27.78 17.49 -5.10
N HIS A 202 27.07 18.55 -5.56
CA HIS A 202 27.59 19.49 -6.55
C HIS A 202 28.84 20.23 -6.09
N SER A 203 28.93 20.57 -4.80
CA SER A 203 30.12 21.19 -4.22
C SER A 203 31.36 20.27 -4.22
N MET A 204 31.15 18.97 -4.23
CA MET A 204 32.23 17.94 -4.23
C MET A 204 32.64 17.55 -5.64
N ARG A 205 31.71 17.54 -6.60
CA ARG A 205 31.94 17.13 -7.99
C ARG A 205 30.91 17.74 -8.93
N PRO A 206 31.25 17.98 -10.21
CA PRO A 206 30.26 18.39 -11.19
C PRO A 206 29.13 17.39 -11.32
N VAL A 207 27.88 17.88 -11.38
CA VAL A 207 26.67 17.08 -11.57
C VAL A 207 26.33 17.08 -13.05
N SER A 208 26.44 15.91 -13.71
CA SER A 208 26.14 15.73 -15.13
C SER A 208 24.67 15.53 -15.44
N GLY A 209 23.90 15.00 -14.50
CA GLY A 209 22.48 14.70 -14.62
C GLY A 209 21.76 14.79 -13.29
N VAL A 210 20.45 14.69 -13.32
CA VAL A 210 19.60 14.58 -12.12
C VAL A 210 18.58 13.46 -12.29
N ILE A 211 18.18 12.85 -11.17
CA ILE A 211 17.09 11.91 -11.12
C ILE A 211 15.94 12.58 -10.37
N VAL A 212 14.71 12.45 -10.88
CA VAL A 212 13.51 12.98 -10.20
C VAL A 212 12.61 11.83 -9.80
N ALA A 213 12.19 11.79 -8.53
CA ALA A 213 11.34 10.76 -7.99
C ALA A 213 10.24 11.34 -7.08
N THR A 214 9.22 10.54 -6.81
CA THR A 214 8.15 10.89 -5.87
C THR A 214 8.59 10.78 -4.42
N SER A 215 7.95 11.55 -3.54
CA SER A 215 8.06 11.38 -2.07
C SER A 215 6.98 10.46 -1.49
N ARG A 216 6.03 9.99 -2.30
CA ARG A 216 4.89 9.20 -1.82
C ARG A 216 5.24 7.74 -1.58
N THR A 217 6.15 7.22 -2.36
CA THR A 217 6.62 5.83 -2.34
C THR A 217 8.14 5.81 -2.46
N PHE A 218 8.77 4.72 -2.08
CA PHE A 218 10.24 4.62 -2.06
C PHE A 218 10.82 3.81 -3.23
N GLN A 219 10.01 2.99 -3.87
CA GLN A 219 10.46 1.96 -4.82
C GLN A 219 11.20 2.56 -6.02
N ASP A 220 10.62 3.59 -6.63
CA ASP A 220 11.18 4.21 -7.84
C ASP A 220 12.53 4.91 -7.55
N ALA A 221 12.60 5.66 -6.44
CA ALA A 221 13.82 6.33 -6.01
C ALA A 221 14.93 5.33 -5.66
N LEU A 222 14.62 4.26 -4.92
CA LEU A 222 15.60 3.27 -4.51
C LEU A 222 16.07 2.38 -5.67
N SER A 223 15.22 2.10 -6.66
CA SER A 223 15.63 1.40 -7.88
C SER A 223 16.67 2.20 -8.70
N SER A 224 16.60 3.54 -8.63
CA SER A 224 17.57 4.45 -9.28
C SER A 224 18.81 4.73 -8.43
N ALA A 225 18.78 4.40 -7.15
CA ALA A 225 19.83 4.75 -6.20
C ALA A 225 21.23 4.17 -6.53
N PRO A 226 21.39 2.96 -7.09
CA PRO A 226 22.70 2.47 -7.54
C PRO A 226 23.33 3.38 -8.61
N TYR A 227 22.53 3.85 -9.58
CA TYR A 227 23.01 4.77 -10.59
C TYR A 227 23.42 6.12 -9.98
N SER A 228 22.61 6.63 -9.08
CA SER A 228 22.89 7.85 -8.32
C SER A 228 24.22 7.72 -7.57
N TYR A 229 24.44 6.62 -6.87
CA TYR A 229 25.68 6.32 -6.16
C TYR A 229 26.89 6.26 -7.08
N ALA A 230 26.83 5.43 -8.14
CA ALA A 230 27.95 5.18 -9.03
C ALA A 230 28.38 6.44 -9.80
N ASN A 231 27.41 7.22 -10.27
CA ASN A 231 27.65 8.34 -11.18
C ASN A 231 27.61 9.71 -10.49
N GLY A 232 27.25 9.80 -9.21
CA GLY A 232 27.09 11.06 -8.46
C GLY A 232 25.99 11.94 -9.02
N VAL A 233 24.93 11.31 -9.52
CA VAL A 233 23.74 11.98 -10.04
C VAL A 233 22.74 12.11 -8.90
N PRO A 234 22.43 13.32 -8.43
CA PRO A 234 21.56 13.50 -7.27
C PRO A 234 20.10 13.15 -7.57
N VAL A 235 19.43 12.59 -6.56
CA VAL A 235 17.99 12.34 -6.57
C VAL A 235 17.27 13.56 -6.00
N LEU A 236 16.41 14.18 -6.80
CA LEU A 236 15.55 15.30 -6.44
C LEU A 236 14.13 14.80 -6.21
N ILE A 237 13.55 15.16 -5.08
CA ILE A 237 12.25 14.63 -4.66
C ILE A 237 11.14 15.65 -4.97
N CYS A 238 10.06 15.19 -5.61
CA CYS A 238 8.85 15.99 -5.81
C CYS A 238 8.08 16.20 -4.51
N ASN A 239 7.26 17.27 -4.44
CA ASN A 239 6.37 17.47 -3.30
C ASN A 239 5.29 16.37 -3.21
N SER A 240 4.82 16.10 -1.99
CA SER A 240 3.82 15.07 -1.74
C SER A 240 2.40 15.42 -2.22
N GLY A 241 2.13 16.70 -2.52
CA GLY A 241 0.83 17.19 -2.97
C GLY A 241 0.64 17.05 -4.47
N SER A 242 1.25 17.94 -5.24
CA SER A 242 1.09 18.03 -6.71
C SER A 242 2.09 17.18 -7.51
N ASN A 243 3.05 16.54 -6.86
CA ASN A 243 4.12 15.75 -7.49
C ASN A 243 4.97 16.54 -8.51
N VAL A 244 5.28 17.79 -8.19
CA VAL A 244 6.13 18.68 -9.00
C VAL A 244 7.37 19.11 -8.24
N LEU A 245 8.35 19.65 -8.95
CA LEU A 245 9.55 20.23 -8.36
C LEU A 245 9.28 21.64 -7.83
N SER A 246 9.90 21.99 -6.69
CA SER A 246 9.84 23.34 -6.12
C SER A 246 10.64 24.35 -6.94
N GLY A 247 10.36 25.63 -6.71
CA GLY A 247 11.11 26.72 -7.35
C GLY A 247 12.60 26.70 -7.01
N ASP A 248 12.96 26.29 -5.79
CA ASP A 248 14.35 26.19 -5.32
C ASP A 248 15.10 25.08 -6.03
N ILE A 249 14.47 23.89 -6.16
CA ILE A 249 15.02 22.79 -6.94
C ILE A 249 15.23 23.21 -8.42
N LEU A 250 14.25 23.89 -9.01
CA LEU A 250 14.38 24.37 -10.39
C LEU A 250 15.47 25.46 -10.54
N SER A 251 15.70 26.26 -9.50
CA SER A 251 16.79 27.23 -9.47
C SER A 251 18.15 26.53 -9.38
N PHE A 252 18.28 25.48 -8.60
CA PHE A 252 19.46 24.61 -8.57
C PHE A 252 19.70 23.98 -9.95
N VAL A 253 18.68 23.37 -10.57
CA VAL A 253 18.79 22.79 -11.92
C VAL A 253 19.27 23.79 -12.95
N ARG A 254 18.72 25.03 -12.93
CA ARG A 254 19.17 26.14 -13.82
C ARG A 254 20.63 26.53 -13.59
N SER A 255 21.10 26.51 -12.34
CA SER A 255 22.49 26.87 -12.00
C SER A 255 23.48 25.80 -12.45
N VAL A 256 23.15 24.50 -12.24
CA VAL A 256 24.00 23.35 -12.54
C VAL A 256 23.97 23.00 -14.03
N LYS A 257 22.85 23.20 -14.72
CA LYS A 257 22.62 22.89 -16.13
C LYS A 257 22.97 21.43 -16.46
N PRO A 258 22.34 20.47 -15.82
CA PRO A 258 22.61 19.06 -16.09
C PRO A 258 22.24 18.74 -17.53
N SER A 259 23.04 17.86 -18.18
CA SER A 259 22.81 17.46 -19.56
C SER A 259 21.57 16.58 -19.72
N PHE A 260 21.22 15.83 -18.69
CA PHE A 260 20.04 14.96 -18.70
C PHE A 260 19.31 14.96 -17.37
N ALA A 261 18.04 14.55 -17.43
CA ALA A 261 17.24 14.20 -16.28
C ALA A 261 16.49 12.89 -16.52
N MET A 262 16.59 11.94 -15.60
CA MET A 262 15.73 10.76 -15.56
C MET A 262 14.58 11.02 -14.60
N ILE A 263 13.34 10.85 -15.04
CA ILE A 263 12.14 10.85 -14.18
C ILE A 263 11.81 9.41 -13.85
N ALA A 264 12.07 9.00 -12.60
CA ALA A 264 11.75 7.67 -12.09
C ALA A 264 10.29 7.63 -11.63
N GLY A 265 9.45 6.94 -12.40
CA GLY A 265 8.03 6.77 -12.13
C GLY A 265 7.10 7.39 -13.17
N GLY A 266 5.89 6.80 -13.24
CA GLY A 266 4.84 7.23 -14.16
C GLY A 266 4.19 8.57 -13.79
N PRO A 267 3.25 9.09 -14.62
CA PRO A 267 2.60 10.40 -14.41
C PRO A 267 1.81 10.51 -13.10
N ILE A 268 1.45 9.39 -12.49
CA ILE A 268 0.79 9.35 -11.17
C ILE A 268 1.81 9.62 -10.05
N ALA A 269 3.01 9.08 -10.17
CA ALA A 269 4.07 9.23 -9.19
C ALA A 269 4.74 10.61 -9.30
N VAL A 270 5.08 11.02 -10.52
CA VAL A 270 5.69 12.32 -10.84
C VAL A 270 4.87 12.97 -11.94
N SER A 271 4.29 14.15 -11.66
CA SER A 271 3.40 14.86 -12.61
C SER A 271 4.03 15.02 -14.00
N SER A 272 3.23 14.90 -15.06
CA SER A 272 3.69 15.14 -16.44
C SER A 272 4.18 16.57 -16.69
N SER A 273 3.86 17.52 -15.80
CA SER A 273 4.39 18.88 -15.90
C SER A 273 5.88 18.99 -15.58
N VAL A 274 6.46 17.96 -14.93
CA VAL A 274 7.88 17.95 -14.53
C VAL A 274 8.80 17.92 -15.75
N GLU A 275 8.41 17.22 -16.84
CA GLU A 275 9.16 17.26 -18.10
C GLU A 275 9.32 18.71 -18.60
N GLY A 276 8.22 19.45 -18.60
CA GLY A 276 8.22 20.88 -18.98
C GLY A 276 9.02 21.76 -18.02
N GLN A 277 8.96 21.49 -16.71
CA GLN A 277 9.75 22.20 -15.69
C GLN A 277 11.26 22.00 -15.90
N LEU A 278 11.71 20.77 -16.16
CA LEU A 278 13.10 20.42 -16.39
C LEU A 278 13.62 21.00 -17.72
N SER A 279 12.88 20.84 -18.81
CA SER A 279 13.23 21.38 -20.12
C SER A 279 13.33 22.91 -20.10
N SER A 280 12.37 23.59 -19.45
CA SER A 280 12.38 25.05 -19.25
C SER A 280 13.50 25.53 -18.33
N SER A 281 14.08 24.63 -17.53
CA SER A 281 15.23 24.91 -16.67
C SER A 281 16.57 24.62 -17.34
N GLY A 282 16.58 24.26 -18.65
CA GLY A 282 17.78 24.09 -19.45
C GLY A 282 18.34 22.68 -19.50
N VAL A 283 17.58 21.68 -19.07
CA VAL A 283 17.96 20.26 -19.22
C VAL A 283 17.76 19.84 -20.67
N SER A 284 18.80 19.31 -21.32
CA SER A 284 18.78 19.00 -22.75
C SER A 284 18.00 17.71 -23.06
N THR A 285 18.14 16.70 -22.22
CA THR A 285 17.48 15.40 -22.39
C THR A 285 16.68 15.07 -21.14
N VAL A 286 15.37 14.88 -21.30
CA VAL A 286 14.48 14.49 -20.20
C VAL A 286 13.82 13.15 -20.58
N GLU A 287 14.08 12.11 -19.80
CA GLU A 287 13.59 10.77 -20.04
C GLU A 287 12.73 10.31 -18.85
N ARG A 288 11.51 9.85 -19.12
CA ARG A 288 10.66 9.24 -18.11
C ARG A 288 10.75 7.73 -18.21
N VAL A 289 11.03 7.10 -17.08
CA VAL A 289 11.24 5.64 -16.97
C VAL A 289 10.23 5.06 -15.99
N TYR A 290 9.33 4.21 -16.48
CA TYR A 290 8.30 3.58 -15.64
C TYR A 290 7.66 2.36 -16.31
N GLY A 291 7.03 1.50 -15.51
CA GLY A 291 6.14 0.40 -15.90
C GLY A 291 4.73 0.60 -15.32
N GLN A 292 3.90 -0.42 -15.41
CA GLN A 292 2.52 -0.39 -14.89
C GLN A 292 2.46 -0.48 -13.36
N THR A 293 3.47 -1.11 -12.76
CA THR A 293 3.62 -1.28 -11.31
C THR A 293 5.00 -0.78 -10.87
N GLU A 294 5.20 -0.63 -9.57
CA GLU A 294 6.50 -0.31 -8.98
C GLU A 294 7.58 -1.36 -9.32
N TYR A 295 7.18 -2.63 -9.45
CA TYR A 295 8.09 -3.73 -9.82
C TYR A 295 8.53 -3.65 -11.29
N GLU A 296 7.60 -3.36 -12.19
CA GLU A 296 7.92 -3.13 -13.61
C GLU A 296 8.71 -1.82 -13.78
N THR A 297 8.39 -0.77 -13.02
CA THR A 297 9.16 0.48 -12.99
C THR A 297 10.61 0.19 -12.59
N SER A 298 10.82 -0.64 -11.58
CA SER A 298 12.16 -1.06 -11.17
C SER A 298 12.94 -1.76 -12.30
N ASN A 299 12.26 -2.62 -13.07
CA ASN A 299 12.85 -3.27 -14.25
C ASN A 299 13.27 -2.26 -15.33
N GLU A 300 12.36 -1.33 -15.64
CA GLU A 300 12.64 -0.30 -16.66
C GLU A 300 13.78 0.63 -16.23
N ILE A 301 13.85 0.99 -14.94
CA ILE A 301 14.98 1.76 -14.39
C ILE A 301 16.29 0.95 -14.52
N ALA A 302 16.28 -0.35 -14.18
CA ALA A 302 17.46 -1.19 -14.31
C ALA A 302 17.91 -1.31 -15.78
N LYS A 303 17.01 -1.51 -16.74
CA LYS A 303 17.30 -1.51 -18.19
C LYS A 303 17.88 -0.16 -18.63
N TRP A 304 17.28 0.95 -18.19
CA TRP A 304 17.81 2.29 -18.46
C TRP A 304 19.23 2.45 -17.90
N CYS A 305 19.49 2.02 -16.67
CA CYS A 305 20.81 2.08 -16.07
C CYS A 305 21.86 1.28 -16.85
N LEU A 306 21.52 0.05 -17.30
CA LEU A 306 22.41 -0.75 -18.15
C LEU A 306 22.73 -0.03 -19.46
N SER A 307 21.74 0.57 -20.12
CA SER A 307 21.95 1.33 -21.37
C SER A 307 22.75 2.62 -21.15
N HIS A 308 22.90 3.07 -19.89
CA HIS A 308 23.66 4.27 -19.49
C HIS A 308 24.96 3.93 -18.74
N GLY A 309 25.55 2.78 -19.02
CA GLY A 309 26.91 2.44 -18.62
C GLY A 309 27.05 1.68 -17.30
N MET A 310 25.97 1.26 -16.68
CA MET A 310 26.03 0.28 -15.58
C MET A 310 26.16 -1.15 -16.13
N THR A 311 26.46 -2.11 -15.26
CA THR A 311 26.71 -3.51 -15.63
C THR A 311 25.82 -4.48 -14.87
N GLY A 312 25.70 -5.72 -15.37
CA GLY A 312 25.03 -6.83 -14.70
C GLY A 312 25.96 -7.64 -13.76
N SER A 313 27.13 -7.13 -13.37
CA SER A 313 28.15 -7.92 -12.67
C SER A 313 27.89 -8.20 -11.20
N ALA A 314 26.94 -7.50 -10.57
CA ALA A 314 26.61 -7.66 -9.16
C ALA A 314 25.19 -7.12 -8.87
N VAL A 315 24.21 -7.69 -9.56
CA VAL A 315 22.80 -7.21 -9.47
C VAL A 315 22.24 -7.39 -8.06
N GLY A 316 21.61 -6.36 -7.54
CA GLY A 316 20.85 -6.43 -6.27
C GLY A 316 19.41 -6.85 -6.49
N VAL A 317 18.89 -7.71 -5.64
CA VAL A 317 17.46 -8.01 -5.51
C VAL A 317 17.06 -7.72 -4.07
N ALA A 318 16.09 -6.80 -3.88
CA ALA A 318 15.57 -6.44 -2.56
C ALA A 318 14.04 -6.53 -2.53
N THR A 319 13.45 -6.54 -1.33
CA THR A 319 11.99 -6.50 -1.23
C THR A 319 11.44 -5.12 -1.62
N GLY A 320 10.34 -5.11 -2.37
CA GLY A 320 9.55 -3.90 -2.65
C GLY A 320 8.58 -3.52 -1.51
N LEU A 321 8.52 -4.30 -0.42
CA LEU A 321 7.58 -4.09 0.68
C LEU A 321 8.13 -3.16 1.78
N THR A 322 9.45 -3.11 1.94
CA THR A 322 10.15 -2.24 2.90
C THR A 322 11.36 -1.60 2.24
N PHE A 323 11.78 -0.45 2.75
CA PHE A 323 12.84 0.33 2.12
C PHE A 323 14.26 0.01 2.64
N TYR A 324 14.40 -0.62 3.79
CA TYR A 324 15.68 -0.74 4.52
C TYR A 324 16.76 -1.47 3.72
N ASP A 325 16.42 -2.65 3.21
CA ASP A 325 17.35 -3.53 2.51
C ASP A 325 17.73 -2.95 1.14
N ALA A 326 16.75 -2.36 0.42
CA ALA A 326 16.99 -1.67 -0.84
C ALA A 326 17.86 -0.42 -0.66
N LEU A 327 17.61 0.38 0.39
CA LEU A 327 18.36 1.62 0.67
C LEU A 327 19.85 1.36 0.91
N THR A 328 20.15 0.38 1.77
CA THR A 328 21.54 0.04 2.12
C THR A 328 22.21 -0.76 1.02
N GLY A 329 21.47 -1.69 0.39
CA GLY A 329 21.94 -2.53 -0.71
C GLY A 329 22.26 -1.76 -1.99
N ALA A 330 21.52 -0.67 -2.26
CA ALA A 330 21.74 0.18 -3.44
C ALA A 330 23.16 0.75 -3.48
N GLY A 331 23.72 1.17 -2.35
CA GLY A 331 25.10 1.63 -2.24
C GLY A 331 26.09 0.53 -2.64
N LEU A 332 25.88 -0.70 -2.18
CA LEU A 332 26.73 -1.84 -2.54
C LEU A 332 26.65 -2.17 -4.04
N CYS A 333 25.44 -2.12 -4.64
CA CYS A 333 25.30 -2.26 -6.09
C CYS A 333 26.02 -1.13 -6.83
N GLY A 334 25.89 0.11 -6.36
CA GLY A 334 26.56 1.28 -6.95
C GLY A 334 28.08 1.18 -6.91
N THR A 335 28.69 0.63 -5.82
CA THR A 335 30.16 0.41 -5.77
C THR A 335 30.64 -0.57 -6.83
N ASN A 336 29.81 -1.52 -7.25
CA ASN A 336 30.10 -2.49 -8.30
C ASN A 336 29.63 -2.01 -9.69
N ASN A 337 29.21 -0.76 -9.82
CA ASN A 337 28.60 -0.22 -11.05
C ASN A 337 27.46 -1.10 -11.58
N SER A 338 26.64 -1.65 -10.70
CA SER A 338 25.57 -2.59 -11.02
C SER A 338 24.22 -2.09 -10.50
N VAL A 339 23.15 -2.70 -10.99
CA VAL A 339 21.76 -2.27 -10.78
C VAL A 339 21.09 -2.98 -9.61
N LEU A 340 19.95 -2.44 -9.16
CA LEU A 340 19.09 -3.05 -8.16
C LEU A 340 17.68 -3.16 -8.72
N VAL A 341 17.06 -4.32 -8.55
CA VAL A 341 15.65 -4.57 -8.85
C VAL A 341 14.90 -5.01 -7.60
N ILE A 342 13.59 -4.75 -7.57
CA ILE A 342 12.77 -5.13 -6.43
C ILE A 342 11.86 -6.31 -6.77
N ALA A 343 11.66 -7.17 -5.80
CA ALA A 343 10.76 -8.32 -5.84
C ALA A 343 9.89 -8.37 -4.59
N SER A 344 8.87 -9.18 -4.61
CA SER A 344 8.17 -9.62 -3.40
C SER A 344 7.82 -11.10 -3.51
N ASN A 345 7.29 -11.67 -2.44
CA ASN A 345 6.83 -13.05 -2.50
C ASN A 345 5.69 -13.23 -3.51
N ASP A 346 4.97 -12.16 -3.80
CA ASP A 346 3.78 -12.12 -4.65
C ASP A 346 4.04 -11.54 -6.04
N ASN A 347 5.14 -10.81 -6.23
CA ASN A 347 5.50 -10.22 -7.51
C ASN A 347 6.97 -10.50 -7.84
N ARG A 348 7.19 -11.25 -8.91
CA ARG A 348 8.50 -11.74 -9.38
C ARG A 348 8.83 -11.25 -10.78
N VAL A 349 8.14 -10.21 -11.27
CA VAL A 349 8.33 -9.73 -12.64
C VAL A 349 9.79 -9.36 -12.92
N CYS A 350 10.54 -8.88 -11.91
CA CYS A 350 11.96 -8.61 -12.08
C CYS A 350 12.78 -9.88 -12.40
N LEU A 351 12.37 -11.04 -11.91
CA LEU A 351 13.07 -12.31 -12.16
C LEU A 351 12.71 -12.88 -13.53
N THR A 352 11.43 -12.91 -13.85
CA THR A 352 10.92 -13.50 -15.09
C THR A 352 11.19 -12.64 -16.32
N ASP A 353 11.22 -11.33 -16.16
CA ASP A 353 11.46 -10.38 -17.25
C ASP A 353 12.93 -9.89 -17.24
N PHE A 354 13.36 -9.13 -16.24
CA PHE A 354 14.68 -8.49 -16.25
C PHE A 354 15.83 -9.51 -16.11
N ILE A 355 15.83 -10.32 -15.04
CA ILE A 355 16.94 -11.29 -14.81
C ILE A 355 17.01 -12.30 -15.94
N SER A 356 15.87 -12.81 -16.40
CA SER A 356 15.81 -13.78 -17.49
C SER A 356 16.32 -13.21 -18.82
N ALA A 357 15.93 -11.99 -19.18
CA ALA A 357 16.35 -11.33 -20.42
C ALA A 357 17.84 -11.01 -20.43
N HIS A 358 18.39 -10.59 -19.28
CA HIS A 358 19.80 -10.17 -19.15
C HIS A 358 20.72 -11.25 -18.56
N ARG A 359 20.26 -12.52 -18.48
CA ARG A 359 21.00 -13.62 -17.83
C ARG A 359 22.42 -13.87 -18.37
N GLN A 360 22.67 -13.53 -19.63
CA GLN A 360 23.99 -13.66 -20.24
C GLN A 360 24.95 -12.55 -19.80
N GLU A 361 24.46 -11.43 -19.38
CA GLU A 361 25.21 -10.26 -18.90
C GLU A 361 25.39 -10.30 -17.37
N ILE A 362 24.46 -10.99 -16.67
CA ILE A 362 24.45 -11.08 -15.21
C ILE A 362 25.36 -12.23 -14.77
N THR A 363 26.48 -11.91 -14.12
CA THR A 363 27.40 -12.92 -13.58
C THR A 363 27.00 -13.45 -12.21
N GLY A 364 26.12 -12.72 -11.51
CA GLY A 364 25.60 -13.02 -10.19
C GLY A 364 25.18 -11.76 -9.45
N GLY A 365 24.91 -11.87 -8.16
CA GLY A 365 24.47 -10.72 -7.38
C GLY A 365 24.12 -11.01 -5.93
N TYR A 366 23.44 -10.07 -5.34
CA TYR A 366 23.05 -10.08 -3.94
C TYR A 366 21.54 -10.11 -3.80
N VAL A 367 21.05 -10.94 -2.89
CA VAL A 367 19.66 -10.86 -2.42
C VAL A 367 19.70 -10.24 -1.03
N PHE A 368 19.21 -9.00 -0.92
CA PHE A 368 19.18 -8.25 0.33
C PHE A 368 17.93 -8.61 1.14
N GLY A 369 18.15 -9.01 2.37
CA GLY A 369 17.11 -9.47 3.27
C GLY A 369 17.00 -10.99 3.42
N GLY A 370 16.45 -11.41 4.57
CA GLY A 370 16.23 -12.80 4.90
C GLY A 370 15.01 -13.41 4.18
N SER A 371 14.69 -14.67 4.54
CA SER A 371 13.58 -15.41 3.93
C SER A 371 12.18 -14.81 4.21
N ILE A 372 12.08 -13.90 5.18
CA ILE A 372 10.85 -13.13 5.43
C ILE A 372 10.69 -12.02 4.35
N ALA A 373 11.77 -11.34 4.01
CA ALA A 373 11.76 -10.26 3.01
C ALA A 373 11.67 -10.81 1.59
N ILE A 374 12.53 -11.77 1.26
CA ILE A 374 12.58 -12.49 -0.01
C ILE A 374 12.59 -13.99 0.31
N SER A 375 11.48 -14.69 0.10
CA SER A 375 11.37 -16.11 0.45
C SER A 375 12.35 -16.99 -0.33
N ASP A 376 12.60 -18.19 0.19
CA ASP A 376 13.44 -19.15 -0.50
C ASP A 376 12.84 -19.61 -1.83
N SER A 377 11.52 -19.50 -1.99
CA SER A 377 10.86 -19.74 -3.27
C SER A 377 11.23 -18.67 -4.30
N VAL A 378 11.20 -17.39 -3.91
CA VAL A 378 11.65 -16.29 -4.79
C VAL A 378 13.12 -16.42 -5.13
N TYR A 379 13.94 -16.81 -4.15
CA TYR A 379 15.37 -17.04 -4.35
C TYR A 379 15.64 -18.19 -5.37
N ARG A 380 14.92 -19.32 -5.25
CA ARG A 380 15.03 -20.40 -6.25
C ARG A 380 14.53 -19.99 -7.64
N THR A 381 13.44 -19.20 -7.71
CA THR A 381 12.99 -18.63 -8.99
C THR A 381 14.07 -17.74 -9.61
N LEU A 382 14.76 -16.93 -8.80
CA LEU A 382 15.88 -16.11 -9.25
C LEU A 382 16.99 -16.97 -9.87
N GLU A 383 17.46 -18.00 -9.17
CA GLU A 383 18.48 -18.91 -9.67
C GLU A 383 18.06 -19.61 -10.96
N HIS A 384 16.80 -20.07 -11.04
CA HIS A 384 16.25 -20.70 -12.22
C HIS A 384 16.20 -19.74 -13.43
N CYS A 385 15.63 -18.54 -13.26
CA CYS A 385 15.54 -17.53 -14.32
C CYS A 385 16.91 -17.10 -14.81
N TRP A 386 17.87 -16.99 -13.91
CA TRP A 386 19.25 -16.67 -14.26
C TRP A 386 19.95 -17.80 -15.03
N ALA A 387 19.82 -19.05 -14.58
CA ALA A 387 20.48 -20.19 -15.21
C ALA A 387 19.86 -20.58 -16.55
N ASN A 388 18.53 -20.60 -16.64
CA ASN A 388 17.80 -21.21 -17.74
C ASN A 388 17.04 -20.19 -18.60
N GLY A 389 16.82 -18.99 -18.10
CA GLY A 389 15.87 -18.04 -18.66
C GLY A 389 14.43 -18.41 -18.33
N TYR A 390 13.54 -17.52 -18.70
CA TYR A 390 12.10 -17.68 -18.52
C TYR A 390 11.46 -17.88 -19.88
N SER A 391 10.91 -19.05 -20.15
CA SER A 391 10.35 -19.42 -21.47
C SER A 391 8.88 -19.09 -21.65
N GLY A 392 8.25 -18.45 -20.64
CA GLY A 392 6.80 -18.22 -20.63
C GLY A 392 5.99 -19.45 -20.20
N ASP A 393 6.58 -20.63 -20.18
CA ASP A 393 6.02 -21.78 -19.50
C ASP A 393 6.42 -21.71 -18.02
N TYR A 394 5.44 -21.41 -17.17
CA TYR A 394 5.60 -21.75 -15.76
C TYR A 394 5.82 -23.27 -15.72
N SER A 395 7.03 -23.66 -15.39
CA SER A 395 7.21 -25.02 -14.94
C SER A 395 6.28 -25.23 -13.74
N THR A 396 5.72 -26.40 -13.63
CA THR A 396 4.94 -26.80 -12.43
C THR A 396 5.65 -26.46 -11.12
N ASP A 397 6.96 -26.22 -11.16
CA ASP A 397 7.82 -25.83 -10.04
C ASP A 397 7.46 -24.45 -9.47
N ASP A 398 7.02 -23.46 -10.25
CA ASP A 398 6.64 -22.15 -9.74
C ASP A 398 5.26 -22.16 -9.05
N GLU A 399 4.41 -23.11 -9.39
CA GLU A 399 3.12 -23.34 -8.73
C GLU A 399 3.27 -24.16 -7.43
N ILE A 400 4.34 -24.96 -7.30
CA ILE A 400 4.60 -25.82 -6.13
C ILE A 400 4.52 -25.06 -4.80
N PRO A 401 5.11 -23.85 -4.65
CA PRO A 401 4.99 -23.11 -3.39
C PRO A 401 3.56 -22.72 -3.04
N TYR A 402 2.67 -22.67 -4.01
CA TYR A 402 1.28 -22.20 -3.85
C TYR A 402 0.25 -23.33 -3.96
N ARG A 403 0.68 -24.60 -4.15
CA ARG A 403 -0.21 -25.75 -4.36
C ARG A 403 -1.32 -25.88 -3.30
N ALA A 404 -1.07 -25.46 -2.08
CA ALA A 404 -2.04 -25.48 -1.00
C ALA A 404 -3.21 -24.49 -1.22
N ILE A 405 -2.96 -23.42 -1.98
CA ILE A 405 -3.91 -22.31 -2.18
C ILE A 405 -4.22 -22.01 -3.65
N TYR A 406 -3.49 -22.61 -4.59
CA TYR A 406 -3.62 -22.34 -6.02
C TYR A 406 -3.44 -23.60 -6.87
N ASN A 407 -4.26 -23.69 -7.92
CA ASN A 407 -4.15 -24.64 -9.02
C ASN A 407 -4.61 -23.92 -10.30
N TYR A 408 -3.78 -23.90 -11.32
CA TYR A 408 -4.03 -23.17 -12.56
C TYR A 408 -5.31 -23.56 -13.24
N GLU A 409 -5.53 -24.87 -13.44
CA GLU A 409 -6.72 -25.37 -14.18
C GLU A 409 -8.02 -25.05 -13.41
N PHE A 410 -7.98 -25.20 -12.08
CA PHE A 410 -9.10 -24.84 -11.21
C PHE A 410 -9.40 -23.34 -11.30
N TYR A 411 -8.36 -22.48 -11.13
CA TYR A 411 -8.52 -21.03 -11.08
C TYR A 411 -9.05 -20.47 -12.40
N ARG A 412 -8.49 -20.93 -13.52
CA ARG A 412 -8.90 -20.54 -14.87
C ARG A 412 -10.32 -21.00 -15.20
N SER A 413 -10.69 -22.24 -14.83
CA SER A 413 -12.04 -22.76 -15.07
C SER A 413 -13.10 -22.06 -14.25
N LYS A 414 -12.75 -21.68 -13.00
CA LYS A 414 -13.67 -21.01 -12.08
C LYS A 414 -13.89 -19.54 -12.44
N TYR A 415 -12.92 -18.88 -13.07
CA TYR A 415 -12.97 -17.43 -13.38
C TYR A 415 -12.78 -17.17 -14.87
N PRO A 416 -13.90 -17.12 -15.63
CA PRO A 416 -13.87 -16.88 -17.09
C PRO A 416 -13.23 -15.54 -17.48
N ASP A 417 -13.32 -14.52 -16.65
CA ASP A 417 -12.64 -13.23 -16.82
C ASP A 417 -11.13 -13.36 -16.86
N VAL A 418 -10.58 -14.19 -15.99
CA VAL A 418 -9.14 -14.53 -15.95
C VAL A 418 -8.74 -15.32 -17.18
N ALA A 419 -9.55 -16.32 -17.56
CA ALA A 419 -9.31 -17.10 -18.78
C ALA A 419 -9.32 -16.24 -20.05
N ALA A 420 -10.23 -15.27 -20.13
CA ALA A 420 -10.31 -14.33 -21.24
C ALA A 420 -9.14 -13.35 -21.29
N ALA A 421 -8.68 -12.86 -20.12
CA ALA A 421 -7.61 -11.88 -20.04
C ALA A 421 -6.22 -12.48 -20.33
N PHE A 422 -5.96 -13.71 -19.86
CA PHE A 422 -4.61 -14.30 -19.86
C PHE A 422 -4.48 -15.54 -20.76
N GLY A 423 -5.57 -16.06 -21.31
CA GLY A 423 -5.54 -17.23 -22.20
C GLY A 423 -4.89 -18.45 -21.55
N ASN A 424 -3.86 -18.98 -22.19
CA ASN A 424 -3.08 -20.12 -21.68
C ASN A 424 -1.82 -19.70 -20.93
N ASN A 425 -1.64 -18.39 -20.65
CA ASN A 425 -0.47 -17.91 -19.95
C ASN A 425 -0.58 -18.22 -18.45
N ARG A 426 0.02 -19.34 -18.02
CA ARG A 426 0.03 -19.81 -16.61
C ARG A 426 0.66 -18.78 -15.68
N ALA A 427 1.75 -18.15 -16.12
CA ALA A 427 2.47 -17.15 -15.37
C ALA A 427 1.61 -15.94 -15.04
N ALA A 428 1.02 -15.33 -16.06
CA ALA A 428 0.15 -14.19 -15.89
C ALA A 428 -1.08 -14.53 -15.03
N THR A 429 -1.59 -15.77 -15.16
CA THR A 429 -2.71 -16.26 -14.37
C THR A 429 -2.35 -16.42 -12.88
N LEU A 430 -1.19 -17.01 -12.58
CA LEU A 430 -0.68 -17.10 -11.20
C LEU A 430 -0.41 -15.70 -10.63
N ASN A 431 0.25 -14.83 -11.41
CA ASN A 431 0.55 -13.47 -10.99
C ASN A 431 -0.73 -12.67 -10.69
N HIS A 432 -1.77 -12.84 -11.51
CA HIS A 432 -3.10 -12.28 -11.23
C HIS A 432 -3.67 -12.81 -9.90
N PHE A 433 -3.62 -14.13 -9.66
CA PHE A 433 -4.06 -14.71 -8.38
C PHE A 433 -3.32 -14.09 -7.20
N LEU A 434 -1.99 -14.02 -7.26
CA LEU A 434 -1.15 -13.53 -6.18
C LEU A 434 -1.37 -12.03 -5.87
N ASN A 435 -1.53 -11.20 -6.88
CA ASN A 435 -1.61 -9.75 -6.73
C ASN A 435 -3.05 -9.23 -6.60
N THR A 436 -4.00 -9.86 -7.29
CA THR A 436 -5.39 -9.42 -7.39
C THR A 436 -6.34 -10.42 -6.74
N GLY A 437 -6.27 -11.68 -7.15
CA GLY A 437 -7.22 -12.72 -6.77
C GLY A 437 -7.33 -12.93 -5.26
N ARG A 438 -6.20 -12.91 -4.52
CA ARG A 438 -6.18 -13.05 -3.07
C ARG A 438 -6.85 -11.87 -2.36
N ARG A 439 -6.72 -10.64 -2.89
CA ARG A 439 -7.40 -9.45 -2.36
C ARG A 439 -8.91 -9.49 -2.66
N GLU A 440 -9.28 -10.00 -3.82
CA GLU A 440 -10.67 -10.24 -4.24
C GLU A 440 -11.28 -11.49 -3.59
N ARG A 441 -10.56 -12.18 -2.71
CA ARG A 441 -10.99 -13.42 -2.04
C ARG A 441 -11.32 -14.56 -3.01
N ARG A 442 -10.69 -14.58 -4.18
CA ARG A 442 -10.91 -15.63 -5.17
C ARG A 442 -10.33 -16.95 -4.68
N GLN A 443 -11.10 -18.00 -4.77
CA GLN A 443 -10.63 -19.35 -4.47
C GLN A 443 -9.65 -19.81 -5.55
N GLY A 444 -8.41 -20.08 -5.18
CA GLY A 444 -7.36 -20.45 -6.12
C GLY A 444 -7.28 -21.95 -6.42
N CYS A 445 -7.77 -22.82 -5.51
CA CYS A 445 -7.81 -24.27 -5.68
C CYS A 445 -9.01 -24.89 -4.94
N ALA A 446 -9.32 -26.15 -5.21
CA ALA A 446 -10.43 -26.84 -4.57
C ALA A 446 -10.23 -27.06 -3.05
N GLY A 447 -8.98 -27.19 -2.59
CA GLY A 447 -8.64 -27.52 -1.20
C GLY A 447 -8.64 -26.32 -0.26
N PHE A 448 -8.71 -25.08 -0.76
CA PHE A 448 -8.67 -23.89 0.07
C PHE A 448 -9.64 -22.80 -0.41
N ASP A 449 -10.52 -22.36 0.47
CA ASP A 449 -11.37 -21.17 0.32
C ASP A 449 -11.12 -20.24 1.49
N VAL A 450 -10.67 -19.02 1.21
CA VAL A 450 -10.27 -18.06 2.23
C VAL A 450 -11.42 -17.64 3.14
N ARG A 451 -12.66 -17.63 2.65
CA ARG A 451 -13.85 -17.31 3.46
C ARG A 451 -14.18 -18.44 4.40
N SER A 452 -14.08 -19.68 3.92
CA SER A 452 -14.21 -20.87 4.75
C SER A 452 -13.15 -20.90 5.85
N TYR A 453 -11.92 -20.59 5.52
CA TYR A 453 -10.81 -20.52 6.46
C TYR A 453 -11.00 -19.40 7.49
N TYR A 454 -11.39 -18.22 7.05
CA TYR A 454 -11.77 -17.10 7.93
C TYR A 454 -12.88 -17.51 8.92
N ASN A 455 -13.93 -18.17 8.44
CA ASN A 455 -15.08 -18.55 9.27
C ASN A 455 -14.71 -19.56 10.36
N GLN A 456 -13.76 -20.46 10.09
CA GLN A 456 -13.38 -21.53 11.00
C GLN A 456 -12.45 -21.09 12.13
N TYR A 457 -11.57 -20.09 11.88
CA TYR A 457 -10.47 -19.81 12.79
C TYR A 457 -10.54 -18.41 13.39
N GLU A 458 -11.04 -18.34 14.62
CA GLU A 458 -11.21 -17.08 15.36
C GLU A 458 -9.87 -16.43 15.73
N ASP A 459 -8.87 -17.23 16.06
CA ASP A 459 -7.51 -16.78 16.33
C ASP A 459 -6.92 -15.98 15.18
N LEU A 460 -7.15 -16.44 13.94
CA LEU A 460 -6.71 -15.72 12.74
C LEU A 460 -7.54 -14.44 12.49
N ARG A 461 -8.84 -14.47 12.79
CA ARG A 461 -9.66 -13.25 12.70
C ARG A 461 -9.20 -12.17 13.67
N ARG A 462 -8.81 -12.54 14.88
CA ARG A 462 -8.23 -11.60 15.85
C ARG A 462 -6.88 -11.04 15.39
N SER A 463 -6.06 -11.86 14.73
CA SER A 463 -4.72 -11.48 14.29
C SER A 463 -4.70 -10.67 13.00
N TYR A 464 -5.52 -11.05 12.02
CA TYR A 464 -5.44 -10.49 10.66
C TYR A 464 -6.62 -9.61 10.28
N GLY A 465 -7.73 -9.62 11.06
CA GLY A 465 -8.94 -8.86 10.73
C GLY A 465 -9.42 -9.15 9.30
N VAL A 466 -9.48 -8.13 8.46
CA VAL A 466 -9.86 -8.22 7.04
C VAL A 466 -8.68 -8.21 6.07
N ASN A 467 -7.48 -8.49 6.53
CA ASN A 467 -6.31 -8.65 5.66
C ASN A 467 -6.33 -10.02 4.98
N TRP A 468 -7.10 -10.14 3.90
CA TRP A 468 -7.34 -11.39 3.18
C TRP A 468 -6.06 -12.10 2.69
N PRO A 469 -5.07 -11.42 2.10
CA PRO A 469 -3.82 -12.07 1.70
C PRO A 469 -3.12 -12.82 2.83
N SER A 470 -3.22 -12.35 4.08
CA SER A 470 -2.60 -13.00 5.25
C SER A 470 -3.17 -14.38 5.55
N TYR A 471 -4.46 -14.62 5.26
CA TYR A 471 -5.07 -15.95 5.45
C TYR A 471 -4.57 -16.98 4.44
N TYR A 472 -4.37 -16.58 3.18
CA TYR A 472 -3.76 -17.44 2.16
C TYR A 472 -2.32 -17.76 2.54
N GLU A 473 -1.58 -16.75 2.98
CA GLU A 473 -0.19 -16.93 3.38
C GLU A 473 -0.05 -17.80 4.62
N HIS A 474 -0.91 -17.61 5.63
CA HIS A 474 -0.94 -18.46 6.80
C HIS A 474 -1.25 -19.92 6.44
N TYR A 475 -2.31 -20.16 5.64
CA TYR A 475 -2.65 -21.53 5.25
C TYR A 475 -1.51 -22.22 4.51
N ARG A 476 -0.92 -21.52 3.54
CA ARG A 476 0.20 -22.02 2.74
C ARG A 476 1.44 -22.34 3.58
N SER A 477 1.79 -21.49 4.53
CA SER A 477 3.04 -21.59 5.31
C SER A 477 2.91 -22.43 6.59
N HIS A 478 1.74 -22.44 7.21
CA HIS A 478 1.47 -23.06 8.51
C HIS A 478 0.22 -23.93 8.52
N GLY A 479 -0.93 -23.39 8.11
CA GLY A 479 -2.24 -23.99 8.35
C GLY A 479 -2.41 -25.38 7.75
N GLU A 480 -1.87 -25.65 6.54
CA GLU A 480 -1.87 -26.98 5.94
C GLU A 480 -1.10 -27.98 6.82
N ARG A 481 0.06 -27.59 7.33
CA ARG A 481 0.90 -28.43 8.21
C ARG A 481 0.31 -28.60 9.61
N GLU A 482 -0.44 -27.62 10.08
CA GLU A 482 -1.20 -27.68 11.35
C GLU A 482 -2.46 -28.56 11.23
N GLY A 483 -2.77 -29.07 10.03
CA GLY A 483 -3.97 -29.85 9.77
C GLY A 483 -5.25 -29.00 9.82
N ARG A 484 -5.15 -27.67 9.67
CA ARG A 484 -6.33 -26.81 9.62
C ARG A 484 -7.12 -27.07 8.35
N ALA A 485 -8.44 -27.19 8.46
CA ALA A 485 -9.30 -27.37 7.30
C ALA A 485 -9.37 -26.09 6.46
N GLY A 486 -8.99 -26.18 5.19
CA GLY A 486 -9.02 -25.04 4.24
C GLY A 486 -10.40 -24.76 3.67
N THR A 487 -11.36 -25.68 3.81
CA THR A 487 -12.73 -25.64 3.27
C THR A 487 -13.73 -26.21 4.27
N GLY A 488 -15.03 -26.25 3.91
CA GLY A 488 -16.06 -26.92 4.69
C GLY A 488 -16.91 -25.99 5.58
N CYS A 489 -16.57 -24.70 5.70
CA CYS A 489 -17.35 -23.74 6.47
C CYS A 489 -17.72 -22.52 5.61
N THR A 490 -18.80 -22.62 4.87
CA THR A 490 -19.26 -21.54 3.99
C THR A 490 -19.94 -20.38 4.72
N SER A 491 -20.33 -20.61 5.99
CA SER A 491 -20.99 -19.58 6.81
C SER A 491 -20.65 -19.76 8.29
N LEU A 492 -20.57 -18.67 9.02
CA LEU A 492 -20.41 -18.66 10.48
C LEU A 492 -21.79 -18.69 11.12
N ASN A 493 -22.24 -19.86 11.62
CA ASN A 493 -23.59 -20.07 12.17
C ASN A 493 -24.71 -19.65 11.18
N GLY A 494 -24.55 -19.95 9.89
CA GLY A 494 -25.48 -19.52 8.84
C GLY A 494 -25.18 -18.15 8.27
N TRP A 495 -24.31 -17.35 8.90
CA TRP A 495 -23.94 -16.01 8.46
C TRP A 495 -22.76 -16.00 7.51
N GLN A 496 -22.86 -15.16 6.48
CA GLN A 496 -21.75 -14.71 5.64
C GLN A 496 -21.61 -13.19 5.80
N PHE A 497 -20.38 -12.69 5.90
CA PHE A 497 -20.09 -11.27 6.07
C PHE A 497 -19.06 -10.76 5.08
N HIS A 498 -19.22 -9.53 4.61
CA HIS A 498 -18.19 -8.77 3.89
C HIS A 498 -17.19 -8.11 4.85
N ASN A 499 -17.60 -7.89 6.11
CA ASN A 499 -16.85 -7.17 7.12
C ASN A 499 -16.50 -5.74 6.64
N VAL A 500 -17.49 -5.06 6.11
CA VAL A 500 -17.36 -3.70 5.60
C VAL A 500 -16.90 -2.77 6.74
N PRO A 501 -15.78 -2.03 6.61
CA PRO A 501 -15.41 -1.04 7.61
C PRO A 501 -16.42 0.10 7.57
N TRP A 502 -17.10 0.38 8.70
CA TRP A 502 -18.06 1.45 8.74
C TRP A 502 -17.39 2.82 8.60
N GLN A 503 -18.04 3.70 7.84
CA GLN A 503 -17.65 5.10 7.68
C GLN A 503 -18.90 5.97 7.65
N GLY A 504 -18.89 7.06 8.45
CA GLY A 504 -19.94 8.06 8.41
C GLY A 504 -19.87 8.94 7.17
N GLN A 505 -21.01 9.24 6.56
CA GLN A 505 -21.04 10.16 5.41
C GLN A 505 -20.78 11.61 5.85
N PRO A 506 -20.02 12.41 5.05
CA PRO A 506 -19.63 13.76 5.48
C PRO A 506 -20.75 14.82 5.38
N ASN A 507 -21.84 14.52 4.68
CA ASN A 507 -22.98 15.43 4.50
C ASN A 507 -24.27 14.67 4.19
N GLY A 508 -25.39 15.38 4.01
CA GLY A 508 -26.73 14.81 3.85
C GLY A 508 -27.00 14.04 2.54
N TYR A 509 -26.06 14.02 1.58
CA TYR A 509 -26.27 13.41 0.25
C TYR A 509 -25.11 12.51 -0.24
N TYR A 510 -24.14 12.20 0.63
CA TYR A 510 -23.00 11.34 0.29
C TYR A 510 -23.20 9.86 0.66
N CYS A 511 -24.43 9.40 0.87
CA CYS A 511 -24.70 7.98 1.17
C CYS A 511 -24.13 7.04 0.08
N GLY A 512 -24.29 7.36 -1.20
CA GLY A 512 -23.74 6.58 -2.31
C GLY A 512 -22.21 6.49 -2.30
N PRO A 513 -21.46 7.60 -2.37
CA PRO A 513 -20.00 7.59 -2.31
C PRO A 513 -19.44 6.93 -1.05
N THR A 514 -20.09 7.13 0.11
CA THR A 514 -19.64 6.54 1.37
C THR A 514 -19.85 5.03 1.38
N SER A 515 -21.02 4.55 0.94
CA SER A 515 -21.29 3.12 0.77
C SER A 515 -20.33 2.47 -0.22
N GLY A 516 -20.08 3.11 -1.34
CA GLY A 516 -19.08 2.64 -2.32
C GLY A 516 -17.67 2.57 -1.75
N THR A 517 -17.26 3.58 -0.94
CA THR A 517 -15.94 3.59 -0.27
C THR A 517 -15.82 2.43 0.73
N MET A 518 -16.85 2.19 1.54
CA MET A 518 -16.89 1.06 2.47
C MET A 518 -16.77 -0.28 1.76
N ILE A 519 -17.49 -0.47 0.64
CA ILE A 519 -17.41 -1.68 -0.20
C ILE A 519 -16.00 -1.88 -0.74
N LEU A 520 -15.43 -0.86 -1.36
CA LEU A 520 -14.10 -0.93 -1.97
C LEU A 520 -13.01 -1.17 -0.91
N ALA A 521 -13.12 -0.54 0.25
CA ALA A 521 -12.21 -0.77 1.38
C ALA A 521 -12.29 -2.22 1.88
N SER A 522 -13.49 -2.80 2.01
CA SER A 522 -13.65 -4.21 2.42
C SER A 522 -13.09 -5.19 1.38
N ALA A 523 -13.05 -4.78 0.12
CA ALA A 523 -12.45 -5.56 -0.97
C ALA A 523 -10.93 -5.34 -1.11
N GLY A 524 -10.32 -4.55 -0.21
CA GLY A 524 -8.88 -4.27 -0.22
C GLY A 524 -8.42 -3.28 -1.30
N ALA A 525 -9.37 -2.60 -1.97
CA ALA A 525 -9.02 -1.58 -2.96
C ALA A 525 -8.55 -0.30 -2.24
N SER A 526 -7.38 0.22 -2.65
CA SER A 526 -6.83 1.47 -2.13
C SER A 526 -6.77 2.58 -3.19
N TRP A 527 -6.83 2.20 -4.47
CA TRP A 527 -6.70 3.10 -5.62
C TRP A 527 -7.73 2.77 -6.69
N SER A 528 -8.14 3.77 -7.47
CA SER A 528 -8.95 3.54 -8.68
C SER A 528 -8.09 3.06 -9.84
N ALA A 529 -8.73 2.52 -10.88
CA ALA A 529 -8.07 2.17 -12.14
C ALA A 529 -7.39 3.39 -12.82
N SER A 530 -7.85 4.61 -12.51
CA SER A 530 -7.26 5.88 -12.99
C SER A 530 -6.28 6.50 -12.00
N GLY A 531 -5.88 5.79 -10.91
CA GLY A 531 -4.88 6.24 -9.96
C GLY A 531 -5.36 7.23 -8.89
N SER A 532 -6.65 7.33 -8.62
CA SER A 532 -7.16 8.14 -7.52
C SER A 532 -7.15 7.35 -6.21
N PRO A 533 -6.65 7.90 -5.07
CA PRO A 533 -6.69 7.21 -3.78
C PRO A 533 -8.12 7.06 -3.28
N LEU A 534 -8.40 5.92 -2.63
CA LEU A 534 -9.74 5.62 -2.12
C LEU A 534 -10.11 6.55 -0.97
N ASN A 535 -11.08 7.38 -1.22
CA ASN A 535 -11.80 8.18 -0.24
C ASN A 535 -13.15 8.60 -0.81
N VAL A 536 -14.04 9.05 0.08
CA VAL A 536 -15.42 9.43 -0.26
C VAL A 536 -15.47 10.53 -1.34
N TRP A 537 -14.59 11.52 -1.23
CA TRP A 537 -14.57 12.68 -2.14
C TRP A 537 -14.15 12.31 -3.57
N ASN A 538 -13.17 11.43 -3.71
CA ASN A 538 -12.74 10.95 -5.03
C ASN A 538 -13.80 10.03 -5.65
N LEU A 539 -14.42 9.16 -4.86
CA LEU A 539 -15.49 8.31 -5.37
C LEU A 539 -16.74 9.12 -5.74
N ALA A 540 -17.05 10.20 -5.00
CA ALA A 540 -18.12 11.12 -5.36
C ALA A 540 -17.94 11.74 -6.75
N LYS A 541 -16.70 12.05 -7.15
CA LYS A 541 -16.38 12.50 -8.53
C LYS A 541 -16.69 11.44 -9.57
N HIS A 542 -16.30 10.18 -9.33
CA HIS A 542 -16.62 9.06 -10.20
C HIS A 542 -18.14 8.82 -10.31
N MET A 543 -18.88 9.04 -9.23
CA MET A 543 -20.35 8.95 -9.18
C MET A 543 -21.03 10.24 -9.65
N ARG A 544 -20.31 11.34 -9.83
CA ARG A 544 -20.83 12.68 -10.16
C ARG A 544 -21.85 13.21 -9.13
N THR A 545 -21.75 12.79 -7.88
CA THR A 545 -22.68 13.10 -6.80
C THR A 545 -22.77 14.61 -6.55
N ASP A 546 -21.65 15.33 -6.56
CA ASP A 546 -21.61 16.79 -6.31
C ASP A 546 -22.33 17.61 -7.40
N ASN A 547 -22.37 17.12 -8.63
CA ASN A 547 -23.01 17.81 -9.73
C ASN A 547 -24.53 17.86 -9.58
N TYR A 548 -25.11 16.92 -8.82
CA TYR A 548 -26.55 16.74 -8.66
C TYR A 548 -27.02 16.95 -7.21
N GLY A 549 -26.11 16.96 -6.23
CA GLY A 549 -26.43 17.00 -4.81
C GLY A 549 -27.02 15.70 -4.28
N PHE A 550 -26.92 14.59 -5.01
CA PHE A 550 -27.33 13.23 -4.62
C PHE A 550 -26.74 12.19 -5.60
N THR A 551 -26.78 10.90 -5.23
CA THR A 551 -26.38 9.79 -6.09
C THR A 551 -27.65 9.17 -6.69
N SER A 552 -27.98 9.51 -7.94
CA SER A 552 -29.20 9.05 -8.61
C SER A 552 -29.19 7.55 -8.88
N PHE A 553 -30.21 6.85 -8.39
CA PHE A 553 -30.45 5.44 -8.70
C PHE A 553 -30.89 5.28 -10.17
N HIS A 554 -31.85 6.09 -10.62
CA HIS A 554 -32.37 6.04 -11.98
C HIS A 554 -31.27 6.22 -13.04
N ASP A 555 -30.37 7.19 -12.83
CA ASP A 555 -29.25 7.46 -13.73
C ASP A 555 -28.06 6.50 -13.52
N ARG A 556 -28.24 5.49 -12.67
CA ARG A 556 -27.23 4.46 -12.36
C ARG A 556 -25.88 5.04 -11.92
N MET A 557 -25.90 6.15 -11.21
CA MET A 557 -24.67 6.88 -10.84
C MET A 557 -23.76 6.05 -9.93
N PHE A 558 -24.33 5.27 -8.99
CA PHE A 558 -23.57 4.35 -8.15
C PHE A 558 -22.88 3.28 -8.99
N GLN A 559 -23.64 2.59 -9.87
CA GLN A 559 -23.08 1.58 -10.78
C GLN A 559 -21.97 2.17 -11.65
N ALA A 560 -22.21 3.31 -12.28
CA ALA A 560 -21.25 3.97 -13.17
C ALA A 560 -19.98 4.37 -12.41
N GLY A 561 -20.11 4.90 -11.19
CA GLY A 561 -19.00 5.27 -10.34
C GLY A 561 -18.16 4.09 -9.90
N MET A 562 -18.81 3.00 -9.44
CA MET A 562 -18.11 1.78 -9.04
C MET A 562 -17.38 1.12 -10.23
N ASN A 563 -18.02 1.04 -11.39
CA ASN A 563 -17.43 0.48 -12.61
C ASN A 563 -16.25 1.34 -13.10
N SER A 564 -16.39 2.67 -13.08
CA SER A 564 -15.31 3.61 -13.41
C SER A 564 -14.14 3.49 -12.44
N TRP A 565 -14.43 3.34 -11.13
CA TRP A 565 -13.39 3.16 -10.12
C TRP A 565 -12.59 1.88 -10.35
N LEU A 566 -13.30 0.77 -10.59
CA LEU A 566 -12.70 -0.56 -10.78
C LEU A 566 -12.13 -0.78 -12.19
N GLY A 567 -12.36 0.15 -13.14
CA GLY A 567 -11.91 0.04 -14.53
C GLY A 567 -12.56 -1.11 -15.31
N ARG A 568 -13.68 -1.67 -14.81
CA ARG A 568 -14.39 -2.80 -15.41
C ARG A 568 -15.87 -2.78 -15.07
N ASN A 569 -16.68 -3.51 -15.84
CA ASN A 569 -18.08 -3.75 -15.50
C ASN A 569 -18.15 -4.73 -14.32
N ALA A 570 -18.26 -4.20 -13.11
CA ALA A 570 -18.30 -4.98 -11.88
C ALA A 570 -19.67 -4.90 -11.18
N TYR A 571 -20.47 -3.88 -11.46
CA TYR A 571 -21.78 -3.66 -10.85
C TYR A 571 -22.88 -3.49 -11.88
N ALA A 572 -24.06 -3.98 -11.53
CA ALA A 572 -25.32 -3.70 -12.21
C ALA A 572 -26.35 -3.10 -11.25
N THR A 573 -27.29 -2.33 -11.79
CA THR A 573 -28.47 -1.82 -11.07
C THR A 573 -29.64 -2.77 -11.28
N ILE A 574 -30.30 -3.18 -10.21
CA ILE A 574 -31.49 -4.02 -10.20
C ILE A 574 -32.67 -3.17 -9.73
N HIS A 575 -33.58 -2.86 -10.64
CA HIS A 575 -34.78 -2.06 -10.36
C HIS A 575 -35.83 -2.93 -9.68
N ALA A 576 -36.41 -2.45 -8.59
CA ALA A 576 -37.46 -3.11 -7.83
C ALA A 576 -37.25 -4.63 -7.70
N PRO A 577 -36.11 -5.08 -7.12
CA PRO A 577 -35.72 -6.48 -7.12
C PRO A 577 -36.79 -7.35 -6.45
N SER A 578 -37.11 -8.50 -7.05
CA SER A 578 -37.81 -9.56 -6.31
C SER A 578 -36.90 -10.08 -5.19
N TYR A 579 -37.51 -10.76 -4.22
CA TYR A 579 -36.71 -11.40 -3.15
C TYR A 579 -35.63 -12.35 -3.71
N ASP A 580 -36.00 -13.19 -4.68
CA ASP A 580 -35.05 -14.14 -5.27
C ASP A 580 -33.89 -13.40 -5.98
N GLN A 581 -34.17 -12.34 -6.72
CA GLN A 581 -33.16 -11.51 -7.34
C GLN A 581 -32.23 -10.86 -6.30
N ALA A 582 -32.79 -10.34 -5.22
CA ALA A 582 -32.01 -9.72 -4.17
C ALA A 582 -31.18 -10.74 -3.41
N ARG A 583 -31.75 -11.89 -3.06
CA ARG A 583 -31.05 -12.98 -2.40
C ARG A 583 -29.89 -13.52 -3.24
N ASP A 584 -30.15 -13.79 -4.53
CA ASP A 584 -29.12 -14.26 -5.44
C ASP A 584 -28.01 -13.21 -5.63
N ALA A 585 -28.36 -11.92 -5.68
CA ALA A 585 -27.39 -10.84 -5.75
C ALA A 585 -26.52 -10.75 -4.48
N VAL A 586 -27.14 -10.90 -3.30
CA VAL A 586 -26.42 -10.92 -2.01
C VAL A 586 -25.52 -12.16 -1.91
N LEU A 587 -26.00 -13.35 -2.25
CA LEU A 587 -25.18 -14.57 -2.24
C LEU A 587 -24.02 -14.46 -3.24
N ARG A 588 -24.29 -14.01 -4.45
CA ARG A 588 -23.25 -13.78 -5.46
C ARG A 588 -22.22 -12.73 -5.02
N SER A 589 -22.62 -11.74 -4.24
CA SER A 589 -21.70 -10.71 -3.73
C SER A 589 -20.57 -11.31 -2.89
N TYR A 590 -20.84 -12.34 -2.10
CA TYR A 590 -19.82 -13.05 -1.34
C TYR A 590 -18.84 -13.81 -2.24
N ASP A 591 -19.33 -14.38 -3.35
CA ASP A 591 -18.50 -15.06 -4.35
C ASP A 591 -17.59 -14.09 -5.09
N ARG A 592 -18.05 -12.88 -5.33
CA ARG A 592 -17.31 -11.82 -6.04
C ARG A 592 -16.40 -11.02 -5.15
N GLY A 593 -16.55 -11.10 -3.84
CA GLY A 593 -15.77 -10.31 -2.89
C GLY A 593 -16.10 -8.82 -2.86
N LEU A 594 -17.26 -8.44 -3.42
CA LEU A 594 -17.75 -7.06 -3.48
C LEU A 594 -19.16 -7.03 -2.90
N ALA A 595 -19.41 -6.26 -1.86
CA ALA A 595 -20.73 -6.21 -1.22
C ALA A 595 -21.79 -5.61 -2.14
N ALA A 596 -23.02 -6.08 -2.02
CA ALA A 596 -24.18 -5.42 -2.63
C ALA A 596 -24.56 -4.17 -1.84
N ALA A 597 -25.17 -3.18 -2.51
CA ALA A 597 -25.78 -2.02 -1.87
C ALA A 597 -27.26 -1.94 -2.19
N VAL A 598 -28.03 -1.37 -1.27
CA VAL A 598 -29.46 -1.11 -1.43
C VAL A 598 -29.70 0.41 -1.44
N ASP A 599 -30.58 0.88 -2.29
CA ASP A 599 -31.19 2.21 -2.21
C ASP A 599 -32.60 2.02 -1.69
N ALA A 600 -32.77 2.27 -0.40
CA ALA A 600 -34.00 2.02 0.35
C ALA A 600 -34.76 3.32 0.58
N GLN A 601 -36.08 3.31 0.34
CA GLN A 601 -36.96 4.45 0.60
C GLN A 601 -37.76 4.26 1.90
N GLU A 602 -37.66 5.20 2.80
CA GLU A 602 -38.54 5.38 3.95
C GLU A 602 -39.59 6.45 3.65
N ARG A 603 -40.77 6.31 4.28
CA ARG A 603 -41.92 7.17 4.03
C ARG A 603 -42.45 7.75 5.34
N ARG A 604 -42.78 9.04 5.35
CA ARG A 604 -43.44 9.68 6.49
C ARG A 604 -44.75 8.94 6.84
N GLY A 605 -44.87 8.52 8.09
CA GLY A 605 -46.03 7.76 8.59
C GLY A 605 -46.00 6.27 8.25
N GLY A 606 -44.98 5.79 7.56
CA GLY A 606 -44.70 4.38 7.29
C GLY A 606 -43.67 3.79 8.25
N PRO A 607 -43.26 2.53 8.02
CA PRO A 607 -42.21 1.92 8.81
C PRO A 607 -40.86 2.56 8.53
N HIS A 608 -40.05 2.71 9.58
CA HIS A 608 -38.68 3.18 9.55
C HIS A 608 -37.75 2.13 10.15
N PHE A 609 -36.51 2.05 9.65
CA PHE A 609 -35.48 1.16 10.18
C PHE A 609 -34.42 1.95 10.93
N ASN A 610 -33.59 1.26 11.71
CA ASN A 610 -32.37 1.77 12.35
C ASN A 610 -32.54 3.08 13.17
N GLY A 611 -33.78 3.37 13.67
CA GLY A 611 -34.00 4.60 14.45
C GLY A 611 -33.97 5.90 13.64
N HIS A 612 -34.16 5.81 12.32
CA HIS A 612 -34.28 6.97 11.46
C HIS A 612 -35.52 7.80 11.84
N ASN A 613 -35.47 9.10 11.55
CA ASN A 613 -36.62 9.99 11.85
C ASN A 613 -37.77 9.75 10.86
N ASN A 614 -38.98 10.14 11.28
CA ASN A 614 -40.20 10.01 10.49
C ASN A 614 -40.21 10.99 9.29
N GLY A 615 -39.42 10.70 8.25
CA GLY A 615 -39.31 11.47 7.01
C GLY A 615 -39.62 10.64 5.77
N THR A 616 -39.60 11.29 4.61
CA THR A 616 -39.59 10.60 3.31
C THR A 616 -38.27 10.89 2.64
N PHE A 617 -37.44 9.86 2.46
CA PHE A 617 -36.14 9.96 1.82
C PHE A 617 -35.67 8.60 1.31
N SER A 618 -34.77 8.60 0.36
CA SER A 618 -34.03 7.41 -0.09
C SER A 618 -32.60 7.43 0.45
N HIS A 619 -32.08 6.26 0.74
CA HIS A 619 -30.77 6.11 1.37
C HIS A 619 -30.02 4.89 0.85
N ILE A 620 -28.79 5.12 0.38
CA ILE A 620 -27.91 4.05 -0.12
C ILE A 620 -27.07 3.51 1.04
N MET A 621 -27.20 2.21 1.28
CA MET A 621 -26.53 1.47 2.35
C MET A 621 -25.92 0.18 1.82
N VAL A 622 -25.04 -0.45 2.62
CA VAL A 622 -24.31 -1.66 2.23
C VAL A 622 -24.88 -2.90 2.92
N VAL A 623 -25.13 -3.95 2.18
CA VAL A 623 -25.46 -5.28 2.73
C VAL A 623 -24.15 -5.92 3.19
N ASP A 624 -23.86 -5.85 4.49
CA ASP A 624 -22.63 -6.37 5.09
C ASP A 624 -22.71 -7.85 5.42
N GLY A 625 -23.84 -8.32 5.97
CA GLY A 625 -24.03 -9.70 6.39
C GLY A 625 -25.38 -10.27 5.96
N TYR A 626 -25.39 -11.57 5.65
CA TYR A 626 -26.63 -12.30 5.36
C TYR A 626 -26.58 -13.71 5.93
N ASN A 627 -27.66 -14.08 6.59
CA ASN A 627 -27.86 -15.44 7.10
C ASN A 627 -28.84 -16.20 6.20
N ASN A 628 -28.30 -17.06 5.35
CA ASN A 628 -29.11 -17.84 4.40
C ASN A 628 -30.01 -18.91 5.06
N THR A 629 -29.82 -19.22 6.36
CA THR A 629 -30.62 -20.21 7.08
C THR A 629 -31.93 -19.61 7.59
N ASN A 630 -31.90 -18.36 8.01
CA ASN A 630 -33.06 -17.68 8.65
C ASN A 630 -33.42 -16.34 8.03
N ASP A 631 -32.85 -16.01 6.86
CA ASP A 631 -33.11 -14.80 6.05
C ASP A 631 -32.76 -13.48 6.72
N ARG A 632 -32.00 -13.48 7.83
CA ARG A 632 -31.61 -12.23 8.52
C ARG A 632 -30.49 -11.51 7.74
N VAL A 633 -30.50 -10.19 7.78
CA VAL A 633 -29.54 -9.37 7.06
C VAL A 633 -28.92 -8.31 8.00
N VAL A 634 -27.63 -8.05 7.85
CA VAL A 634 -26.92 -6.96 8.50
C VAL A 634 -26.60 -5.90 7.46
N ILE A 635 -26.98 -4.65 7.75
CA ILE A 635 -26.81 -3.52 6.84
C ILE A 635 -25.90 -2.49 7.53
N ALA A 636 -24.88 -2.02 6.82
CA ALA A 636 -24.02 -0.93 7.24
C ALA A 636 -24.59 0.40 6.70
N ASP A 637 -24.87 1.31 7.62
CA ASP A 637 -25.59 2.56 7.38
C ASP A 637 -24.62 3.76 7.48
N PRO A 638 -24.25 4.41 6.37
CA PRO A 638 -23.35 5.56 6.39
C PRO A 638 -23.95 6.81 7.04
N GLY A 639 -25.27 6.88 7.18
CA GLY A 639 -25.99 7.99 7.84
C GLY A 639 -26.04 7.88 9.36
N ALA A 640 -25.77 6.69 9.90
CA ALA A 640 -25.80 6.43 11.33
C ALA A 640 -24.88 7.38 12.10
N ARG A 641 -25.34 7.85 13.26
CA ARG A 641 -24.65 8.83 14.13
C ARG A 641 -24.35 10.19 13.49
N VAL A 642 -24.43 10.31 12.17
CA VAL A 642 -24.16 11.55 11.42
C VAL A 642 -25.49 12.29 11.15
N LEU A 643 -26.43 11.61 10.53
CA LEU A 643 -27.77 12.15 10.24
C LEU A 643 -28.78 11.78 11.35
N TRP A 644 -28.60 10.63 11.96
CA TRP A 644 -29.47 10.06 12.98
C TRP A 644 -28.65 9.62 14.19
N ALA A 645 -28.66 10.43 15.25
CA ALA A 645 -27.80 10.22 16.42
C ALA A 645 -28.05 8.88 17.14
N GLY A 646 -29.28 8.34 17.07
CA GLY A 646 -29.67 7.06 17.67
C GLY A 646 -29.46 5.84 16.77
N ALA A 647 -29.08 6.02 15.49
CA ALA A 647 -28.92 4.94 14.56
C ALA A 647 -27.61 4.15 14.82
N GLN A 648 -27.66 2.85 14.57
CA GLN A 648 -26.52 1.95 14.69
C GLN A 648 -25.70 1.97 13.38
N GLU A 649 -24.37 1.98 13.49
CA GLU A 649 -23.44 1.91 12.36
C GLU A 649 -23.68 0.70 11.47
N LYS A 650 -24.01 -0.43 12.11
CA LYS A 650 -24.47 -1.66 11.47
C LYS A 650 -25.66 -2.16 12.28
N PHE A 651 -26.74 -2.42 11.60
CA PHE A 651 -27.97 -2.94 12.22
C PHE A 651 -28.39 -4.25 11.58
N GLU A 652 -29.00 -5.11 12.36
CA GLU A 652 -29.58 -6.35 11.89
C GLU A 652 -31.06 -6.14 11.61
N TYR A 653 -31.52 -6.60 10.42
CA TYR A 653 -32.93 -6.62 10.06
C TYR A 653 -33.43 -8.08 9.99
N PRO A 654 -34.64 -8.36 10.50
CA PRO A 654 -35.10 -9.75 10.70
C PRO A 654 -35.24 -10.60 9.44
N SER A 655 -35.41 -9.97 8.27
CA SER A 655 -35.60 -10.69 7.00
C SER A 655 -35.17 -9.81 5.83
N LEU A 656 -34.30 -10.32 4.96
CA LEU A 656 -33.95 -9.67 3.71
C LEU A 656 -35.19 -9.51 2.80
N ASN A 657 -36.04 -10.54 2.76
CA ASN A 657 -37.30 -10.47 2.00
C ASN A 657 -38.16 -9.29 2.47
N ALA A 658 -38.40 -9.18 3.78
CA ALA A 658 -39.18 -8.09 4.34
C ALA A 658 -38.54 -6.71 4.09
N PHE A 659 -37.21 -6.61 4.20
CA PHE A 659 -36.48 -5.36 3.92
C PHE A 659 -36.66 -4.92 2.45
N ILE A 660 -36.38 -5.82 1.52
CA ILE A 660 -36.50 -5.55 0.08
C ILE A 660 -37.93 -5.18 -0.31
N THR A 661 -38.91 -5.96 0.16
CA THR A 661 -40.32 -5.72 -0.16
C THR A 661 -40.82 -4.40 0.39
N THR A 662 -40.40 -4.04 1.59
CA THR A 662 -40.88 -2.81 2.27
C THR A 662 -40.21 -1.56 1.70
N TYR A 663 -38.89 -1.59 1.44
CA TYR A 663 -38.10 -0.38 1.21
C TYR A 663 -37.47 -0.27 -0.18
N CYS A 664 -37.37 -1.36 -0.97
CA CYS A 664 -36.64 -1.35 -2.23
C CYS A 664 -37.50 -1.62 -3.48
N GLN A 665 -38.81 -1.90 -3.31
CA GLN A 665 -39.71 -2.23 -4.44
C GLN A 665 -40.71 -1.14 -4.76
N ASN A 666 -41.28 -0.49 -3.74
CA ASN A 666 -42.41 0.40 -3.89
C ASN A 666 -41.99 1.88 -3.76
N GLU A 667 -42.03 2.60 -4.85
CA GLU A 667 -41.73 4.01 -4.89
C GLU A 667 -43.00 4.87 -4.87
N ILE A 668 -42.91 6.07 -4.26
CA ILE A 668 -43.99 7.04 -4.19
C ILE A 668 -43.78 8.28 -5.07
N MET A 669 -42.66 8.36 -5.79
CA MET A 669 -42.38 9.48 -6.69
C MET A 669 -43.19 9.36 -7.96
N GLY A 670 -43.89 10.43 -8.35
CA GLY A 670 -44.89 10.40 -9.43
C GLY A 670 -44.39 10.60 -10.85
N ASP A 671 -43.07 10.49 -11.11
CA ASP A 671 -42.47 10.71 -12.44
C ASP A 671 -42.46 9.44 -13.32
N GLY A 672 -42.97 8.32 -12.82
CA GLY A 672 -43.05 7.05 -13.54
C GLY A 672 -41.69 6.32 -13.72
N ARG A 673 -40.65 6.77 -13.02
CA ARG A 673 -39.31 6.19 -13.05
C ARG A 673 -39.02 5.49 -11.72
N GLN A 674 -38.22 4.42 -11.81
CA GLN A 674 -37.77 3.71 -10.60
C GLN A 674 -36.53 4.38 -10.02
N HIS A 675 -36.63 4.87 -8.78
CA HIS A 675 -35.56 5.56 -8.08
C HIS A 675 -34.97 4.80 -6.89
N ILE A 676 -35.42 3.57 -6.64
CA ILE A 676 -34.96 2.70 -5.57
C ILE A 676 -34.72 1.28 -6.05
N GLY A 677 -33.94 0.52 -5.31
CA GLY A 677 -33.64 -0.87 -5.62
C GLY A 677 -32.33 -1.35 -5.08
N MET A 678 -31.50 -1.98 -5.92
CA MET A 678 -30.28 -2.62 -5.49
C MET A 678 -29.15 -2.41 -6.50
N PHE A 679 -27.93 -2.30 -6.00
CA PHE A 679 -26.72 -2.37 -6.79
C PHE A 679 -25.97 -3.66 -6.44
N ALA A 680 -25.76 -4.52 -7.41
CA ALA A 680 -25.21 -5.84 -7.19
C ALA A 680 -23.96 -6.08 -8.05
N PRO A 681 -22.97 -6.82 -7.53
CA PRO A 681 -21.86 -7.32 -8.33
C PRO A 681 -22.32 -8.27 -9.43
N LEU A 682 -21.68 -8.16 -10.60
CA LEU A 682 -21.94 -9.02 -11.78
C LEU A 682 -21.24 -10.37 -11.67
#